data_cae70a81bd241d47c902be112e700bdb
#
_entry.id   cae70a81bd241d47c902be112e700bdb
#
_cell.length_a   1.000
_cell.length_b   1.000
_cell.length_c   1.000
_cell.angle_alpha   90.00
_cell.angle_beta   90.00
_cell.angle_gamma   90.00
#
_symmetry.space_group_name_H-M   'P 1'
#
loop_
_entity.id
_entity.type
_entity.pdbx_description
1 polymer ?
#
loop_
_entity_poly.entity_id
_entity_poly.type
_entity_poly.pdbx_seq_one_letter_code
_entity_poly.pdbx_strand_id
1 'polypeptide(L)'
;MKTLLVLVSSLLVISSLVIAQVHFELLDPQLRDLFHESVSGELAKEHVIQITRHHRIQGSRQYRDAAHYVLDQLRSYGFSSEDAYIESFKSDGKTSYQTWQSPSGWDISSAELRMVSPYEAKIVGYPEIAMSVMTYSNPGDVTADLVWVGGGTSDADYTGKDVKDKFVLATGYGGDVHRLAVLKYGAKAVICYLDDERAKEHPDMLQYTGLWPRTEELPNVTFGFNLTKRQGDMLKEMLVSGKKVVMHGWVKGVGLEPYFMDVVVAHIRGSQQAKELILSAHLDHPKESANDNASGSGAILDIARTLKQLLGSKRLSAPKFSIRFLWVPEWNGTMAYIDAHPEVVGPELGGNFLANLNLDMVGENLDLLHSEMGITRTPMSLGSCVNDVVENMAEMVDRMDVRTLRGSQSLFNYRVTPYSGGSDHMMFIDRKIPGIMFSHSDYTHHTSDDTPDKVDPVELERSELIALSTTWYLANLTPSQGIDVLDLVRANASKRLSMLALTTRQYVASQDKMAIAATWAEAANKFNASIQNEISTATSVLNFTESDKVRLAAQTVQLSLGTRFQFLFDGVTAQVQEIGYNASGIPPIEENPDTRIPVRLTRGPLDFRIPESKLAPADAAWYTSPDFTLNGDQRFELVNFIDGKRTVSDIRNALSAEFSPIPSPTISRYIQDLVTAGVVKWKK
;
A
#
# COMPACT_ATOMS: atom_id res chain seq x y z
N MET A 1 -16.27 41.96 55.22
CA MET A 1 -16.65 40.66 54.60
C MET A 1 -17.17 40.80 53.16
N LYS A 2 -17.98 41.79 52.77
CA LYS A 2 -18.45 41.92 51.37
C LYS A 2 -17.35 42.29 50.38
N THR A 3 -16.32 43.07 50.78
CA THR A 3 -15.22 43.48 49.91
C THR A 3 -14.20 42.34 49.64
N LEU A 4 -14.06 41.43 50.59
CA LEU A 4 -13.18 40.27 50.45
C LEU A 4 -13.79 39.20 49.54
N LEU A 5 -15.14 39.09 49.52
CA LEU A 5 -15.83 38.14 48.63
C LEU A 5 -15.74 38.54 47.14
N VAL A 6 -15.74 39.86 46.86
CA VAL A 6 -15.62 40.37 45.48
C VAL A 6 -14.18 40.17 44.93
N LEU A 7 -13.16 40.31 45.76
CA LEU A 7 -11.77 40.05 45.35
C LEU A 7 -11.49 38.56 45.09
N VAL A 8 -12.08 37.67 45.92
CA VAL A 8 -11.94 36.23 45.73
C VAL A 8 -12.71 35.76 44.49
N SER A 9 -13.88 36.34 44.20
CA SER A 9 -14.64 36.05 42.98
C SER A 9 -13.94 36.57 41.74
N SER A 10 -13.25 37.71 41.79
CA SER A 10 -12.47 38.25 40.68
C SER A 10 -11.17 37.45 40.42
N LEU A 11 -10.55 36.90 41.46
CA LEU A 11 -9.38 36.00 41.31
C LEU A 11 -9.76 34.60 40.78
N LEU A 12 -10.98 34.12 41.11
CA LEU A 12 -11.49 32.85 40.55
C LEU A 12 -11.93 32.98 39.09
N VAL A 13 -12.33 34.15 38.63
CA VAL A 13 -12.66 34.41 37.21
C VAL A 13 -11.39 34.58 36.34
N ILE A 14 -10.27 35.02 36.94
CA ILE A 14 -8.98 35.15 36.22
C ILE A 14 -8.25 33.80 36.11
N SER A 15 -8.56 32.83 36.99
CA SER A 15 -7.95 31.48 36.90
C SER A 15 -8.65 30.53 35.92
N SER A 16 -9.74 30.96 35.30
CA SER A 16 -10.35 30.26 34.15
C SER A 16 -9.95 30.88 32.80
N LEU A 17 -8.76 31.46 32.70
CA LEU A 17 -8.06 31.49 31.45
C LEU A 17 -7.79 30.03 31.11
N VAL A 18 -8.67 29.43 30.32
CA VAL A 18 -8.41 28.24 29.56
C VAL A 18 -7.07 28.50 28.89
N ILE A 19 -5.98 27.91 29.39
CA ILE A 19 -4.77 27.78 28.62
C ILE A 19 -5.22 26.92 27.45
N ALA A 20 -5.61 27.56 26.35
CA ALA A 20 -5.87 26.88 25.11
C ALA A 20 -4.66 25.98 24.93
N GLN A 21 -4.88 24.69 24.84
CA GLN A 21 -3.81 23.73 24.66
C GLN A 21 -3.11 24.15 23.36
N VAL A 22 -1.91 24.68 23.50
CA VAL A 22 -1.13 25.12 22.33
C VAL A 22 -0.68 23.84 21.63
N HIS A 23 -1.33 23.55 20.51
CA HIS A 23 -0.92 22.46 19.63
C HIS A 23 0.23 22.95 18.74
N PHE A 24 1.22 22.10 18.57
CA PHE A 24 2.32 22.38 17.67
C PHE A 24 1.89 22.03 16.24
N GLU A 25 1.79 23.03 15.39
CA GLU A 25 1.47 22.89 13.96
C GLU A 25 2.67 23.38 13.12
N LEU A 26 3.11 22.54 12.18
CA LEU A 26 4.18 22.89 11.26
C LEU A 26 3.72 23.85 10.17
N LEU A 27 2.49 23.70 9.69
CA LEU A 27 1.94 24.54 8.63
C LEU A 27 1.51 25.89 9.17
N ASP A 28 1.86 26.94 8.45
CA ASP A 28 1.39 28.29 8.75
C ASP A 28 -0.16 28.35 8.68
N PRO A 29 -0.84 28.94 9.68
CA PRO A 29 -2.31 28.99 9.69
C PRO A 29 -2.94 29.66 8.46
N GLN A 30 -2.28 30.62 7.84
CA GLN A 30 -2.80 31.26 6.62
C GLN A 30 -2.71 30.32 5.42
N LEU A 31 -1.68 29.47 5.35
CA LEU A 31 -1.59 28.44 4.33
C LEU A 31 -2.60 27.30 4.57
N ARG A 32 -2.78 26.91 5.82
CA ARG A 32 -3.81 25.92 6.20
C ARG A 32 -5.19 26.38 5.73
N ASP A 33 -5.57 27.61 6.09
CA ASP A 33 -6.88 28.17 5.75
C ASP A 33 -7.01 28.35 4.22
N LEU A 34 -5.92 28.78 3.54
CA LEU A 34 -5.86 28.87 2.08
C LEU A 34 -6.09 27.53 1.40
N PHE A 35 -5.50 26.46 1.89
CA PHE A 35 -5.67 25.13 1.33
C PHE A 35 -7.09 24.60 1.56
N HIS A 36 -7.61 24.74 2.78
CA HIS A 36 -8.98 24.36 3.11
C HIS A 36 -10.03 25.08 2.25
N GLU A 37 -9.83 26.37 1.95
CA GLU A 37 -10.71 27.12 1.03
C GLU A 37 -10.57 26.72 -0.45
N SER A 38 -9.51 26.02 -0.82
CA SER A 38 -9.14 25.80 -2.23
C SER A 38 -9.31 24.37 -2.71
N VAL A 39 -9.13 23.37 -1.85
CA VAL A 39 -9.42 21.96 -2.17
C VAL A 39 -10.93 21.74 -2.22
N SER A 40 -11.36 20.65 -2.84
CA SER A 40 -12.78 20.34 -2.95
C SER A 40 -13.04 18.84 -3.00
N GLY A 41 -13.35 18.25 -1.89
CA GLY A 41 -13.77 16.86 -1.82
C GLY A 41 -15.02 16.56 -2.66
N GLU A 42 -15.90 17.55 -2.87
CA GLU A 42 -17.04 17.43 -3.80
C GLU A 42 -16.58 17.27 -5.25
N LEU A 43 -15.56 18.01 -5.69
CA LEU A 43 -15.01 17.87 -7.04
C LEU A 43 -14.20 16.59 -7.18
N ALA A 44 -13.44 16.21 -6.17
CA ALA A 44 -12.75 14.92 -6.15
C ALA A 44 -13.75 13.77 -6.27
N LYS A 45 -14.89 13.81 -5.56
CA LYS A 45 -15.97 12.83 -5.72
C LYS A 45 -16.58 12.83 -7.12
N GLU A 46 -16.71 13.99 -7.75
CA GLU A 46 -17.17 14.05 -9.16
C GLU A 46 -16.15 13.34 -10.07
N HIS A 47 -14.85 13.50 -9.84
CA HIS A 47 -13.82 12.74 -10.57
C HIS A 47 -13.94 11.24 -10.33
N VAL A 48 -14.18 10.81 -9.10
CA VAL A 48 -14.47 9.39 -8.79
C VAL A 48 -15.62 8.88 -9.64
N ILE A 49 -16.75 9.60 -9.69
CA ILE A 49 -17.94 9.21 -10.47
C ILE A 49 -17.60 9.10 -11.97
N GLN A 50 -16.79 9.98 -12.53
CA GLN A 50 -16.41 9.92 -13.94
C GLN A 50 -15.44 8.76 -14.23
N ILE A 51 -14.44 8.55 -13.37
CA ILE A 51 -13.45 7.48 -13.48
C ILE A 51 -14.13 6.11 -13.41
N THR A 52 -15.08 5.93 -12.49
CA THR A 52 -15.79 4.65 -12.28
C THR A 52 -16.74 4.27 -13.41
N ARG A 53 -16.94 5.12 -14.42
CA ARG A 53 -17.69 4.74 -15.63
C ARG A 53 -16.94 3.75 -16.50
N HIS A 54 -15.64 3.66 -16.34
CA HIS A 54 -14.74 2.83 -17.14
C HIS A 54 -14.39 1.52 -16.41
N HIS A 55 -14.39 0.41 -17.15
CA HIS A 55 -13.87 -0.86 -16.69
C HIS A 55 -12.35 -0.88 -16.89
N ARG A 56 -11.61 -0.31 -15.93
CA ARG A 56 -10.22 0.15 -16.03
C ARG A 56 -9.19 -0.95 -15.81
N ILE A 57 -9.34 -2.10 -16.44
CA ILE A 57 -8.36 -3.18 -16.31
C ILE A 57 -7.07 -2.80 -17.06
N GLN A 58 -5.93 -3.09 -16.45
CA GLN A 58 -4.61 -2.83 -17.04
C GLN A 58 -4.49 -3.42 -18.46
N GLY A 59 -4.04 -2.61 -19.41
CA GLY A 59 -3.94 -3.02 -20.81
C GLY A 59 -5.26 -3.06 -21.56
N SER A 60 -6.33 -2.41 -21.07
CA SER A 60 -7.63 -2.31 -21.75
C SER A 60 -7.84 -0.93 -22.39
N ARG A 61 -8.79 -0.86 -23.33
CA ARG A 61 -9.24 0.44 -23.90
C ARG A 61 -9.83 1.35 -22.83
N GLN A 62 -10.65 0.79 -21.95
CA GLN A 62 -11.35 1.59 -20.95
C GLN A 62 -10.38 2.13 -19.87
N TYR A 63 -9.26 1.45 -19.61
CA TYR A 63 -8.17 2.05 -18.83
C TYR A 63 -7.58 3.28 -19.56
N ARG A 64 -7.31 3.14 -20.85
CA ARG A 64 -6.83 4.26 -21.70
C ARG A 64 -7.82 5.42 -21.71
N ASP A 65 -9.14 5.14 -21.81
CA ASP A 65 -10.18 6.18 -21.79
C ASP A 65 -10.16 6.93 -20.44
N ALA A 66 -9.99 6.22 -19.32
CA ALA A 66 -9.83 6.83 -17.99
C ALA A 66 -8.54 7.67 -17.89
N ALA A 67 -7.43 7.18 -18.43
CA ALA A 67 -6.16 7.93 -18.47
C ALA A 67 -6.29 9.21 -19.29
N HIS A 68 -6.98 9.17 -20.43
CA HIS A 68 -7.29 10.35 -21.23
C HIS A 68 -8.23 11.31 -20.49
N TYR A 69 -9.24 10.81 -19.77
CA TYR A 69 -10.07 11.65 -18.91
C TYR A 69 -9.22 12.46 -17.92
N VAL A 70 -8.31 11.82 -17.20
CA VAL A 70 -7.40 12.49 -16.26
C VAL A 70 -6.55 13.54 -16.98
N LEU A 71 -5.96 13.20 -18.13
CA LEU A 71 -5.15 14.14 -18.92
C LEU A 71 -5.97 15.34 -19.40
N ASP A 72 -7.19 15.13 -19.87
CA ASP A 72 -8.08 16.18 -20.34
C ASP A 72 -8.48 17.13 -19.19
N GLN A 73 -8.72 16.60 -17.99
CA GLN A 73 -8.95 17.41 -16.80
C GLN A 73 -7.71 18.27 -16.46
N LEU A 74 -6.52 17.69 -16.45
CA LEU A 74 -5.28 18.44 -16.25
C LEU A 74 -5.10 19.56 -17.27
N ARG A 75 -5.41 19.29 -18.55
CA ARG A 75 -5.40 20.31 -19.61
C ARG A 75 -6.40 21.43 -19.34
N SER A 76 -7.61 21.09 -18.90
CA SER A 76 -8.65 22.06 -18.56
C SER A 76 -8.24 22.96 -17.38
N TYR A 77 -7.42 22.45 -16.48
CA TYR A 77 -6.84 23.20 -15.35
C TYR A 77 -5.64 24.05 -15.74
N GLY A 78 -5.21 24.00 -17.00
CA GLY A 78 -4.16 24.85 -17.56
C GLY A 78 -2.75 24.24 -17.50
N PHE A 79 -2.63 22.92 -17.35
CA PHE A 79 -1.34 22.26 -17.56
C PHE A 79 -0.96 22.26 -19.04
N SER A 80 0.27 22.61 -19.36
CA SER A 80 0.79 22.57 -20.73
C SER A 80 1.07 21.14 -21.19
N SER A 81 1.32 20.95 -22.49
CA SER A 81 1.71 19.63 -23.02
C SER A 81 3.08 19.16 -22.51
N GLU A 82 3.89 20.05 -22.03
CA GLU A 82 5.18 19.73 -21.42
C GLU A 82 5.06 19.36 -19.94
N ASP A 83 3.98 19.84 -19.29
CA ASP A 83 3.78 19.64 -17.85
C ASP A 83 2.76 18.53 -17.53
N ALA A 84 1.95 18.07 -18.49
CA ALA A 84 1.09 16.90 -18.32
C ALA A 84 1.02 16.09 -19.61
N TYR A 85 1.20 14.78 -19.53
CA TYR A 85 1.26 13.87 -20.68
C TYR A 85 1.01 12.42 -20.25
N ILE A 86 0.86 11.54 -21.23
CA ILE A 86 0.79 10.09 -21.02
C ILE A 86 2.07 9.46 -21.53
N GLU A 87 2.68 8.59 -20.72
CA GLU A 87 3.70 7.62 -21.14
C GLU A 87 3.08 6.23 -21.26
N SER A 88 3.27 5.58 -22.40
CA SER A 88 2.67 4.29 -22.71
C SER A 88 3.69 3.18 -22.69
N PHE A 89 3.48 2.16 -21.88
CA PHE A 89 4.35 1.01 -21.72
C PHE A 89 3.67 -0.25 -22.26
N LYS A 90 4.42 -1.09 -22.95
CA LYS A 90 3.87 -2.27 -23.61
C LYS A 90 3.29 -3.27 -22.59
N SER A 91 2.08 -3.78 -22.87
CA SER A 91 1.36 -4.74 -22.05
C SER A 91 0.96 -5.94 -22.91
N ASP A 92 1.89 -6.88 -23.12
CA ASP A 92 1.71 -8.01 -24.02
C ASP A 92 1.81 -9.38 -23.35
N GLY A 93 1.92 -9.40 -22.02
CA GLY A 93 2.10 -10.63 -21.24
C GLY A 93 3.47 -11.28 -21.40
N LYS A 94 4.44 -10.59 -22.01
CA LYS A 94 5.78 -11.14 -22.33
C LYS A 94 6.90 -10.17 -21.98
N THR A 95 6.70 -8.88 -22.21
CA THR A 95 7.66 -7.83 -21.84
C THR A 95 7.82 -7.80 -20.34
N SER A 96 9.06 -7.78 -19.86
CA SER A 96 9.36 -7.66 -18.44
C SER A 96 9.95 -6.29 -18.14
N TYR A 97 9.50 -5.68 -17.05
CA TYR A 97 10.02 -4.47 -16.46
C TYR A 97 10.69 -4.86 -15.14
N GLN A 98 12.02 -4.69 -15.04
CA GLN A 98 12.83 -5.29 -13.98
C GLN A 98 12.58 -6.82 -13.89
N THR A 99 12.08 -7.31 -12.76
CA THR A 99 11.74 -8.74 -12.58
C THR A 99 10.27 -9.05 -12.85
N TRP A 100 9.44 -8.06 -13.15
CA TRP A 100 8.01 -8.19 -13.34
C TRP A 100 7.64 -8.39 -14.80
N GLN A 101 6.83 -9.40 -15.09
CA GLN A 101 6.20 -9.58 -16.40
C GLN A 101 5.00 -8.64 -16.51
N SER A 102 4.88 -7.93 -17.63
CA SER A 102 3.68 -7.15 -17.92
C SER A 102 2.43 -8.03 -17.97
N PRO A 103 1.24 -7.52 -17.60
CA PRO A 103 0.01 -8.25 -17.86
C PRO A 103 -0.20 -8.40 -19.38
N SER A 104 -1.00 -9.38 -19.79
CA SER A 104 -1.46 -9.46 -21.17
C SER A 104 -2.43 -8.32 -21.45
N GLY A 105 -2.35 -7.72 -22.62
CA GLY A 105 -3.41 -6.81 -23.07
C GLY A 105 -4.76 -7.52 -23.04
N TRP A 106 -5.78 -6.85 -22.53
CA TRP A 106 -7.10 -7.45 -22.37
C TRP A 106 -8.23 -6.43 -22.56
N ASP A 107 -9.33 -6.90 -23.14
CA ASP A 107 -10.55 -6.14 -23.27
C ASP A 107 -11.75 -7.08 -23.24
N ILE A 108 -12.95 -6.54 -23.06
CA ILE A 108 -14.17 -7.31 -23.04
C ILE A 108 -15.32 -6.49 -23.65
N SER A 109 -16.12 -7.12 -24.48
CA SER A 109 -17.33 -6.50 -25.06
C SER A 109 -18.61 -6.98 -24.40
N SER A 110 -18.72 -8.28 -24.12
CA SER A 110 -19.88 -8.88 -23.48
C SER A 110 -19.59 -10.29 -22.98
N ALA A 111 -20.32 -10.72 -21.94
CA ALA A 111 -20.26 -12.07 -21.43
C ALA A 111 -21.55 -12.44 -20.69
N GLU A 112 -21.87 -13.71 -20.65
CA GLU A 112 -23.02 -14.20 -19.88
C GLU A 112 -22.78 -15.63 -19.40
N LEU A 113 -23.24 -15.91 -18.20
CA LEU A 113 -23.32 -17.25 -17.62
C LEU A 113 -24.80 -17.57 -17.35
N ARG A 114 -25.27 -18.69 -17.88
CA ARG A 114 -26.63 -19.22 -17.69
C ARG A 114 -26.59 -20.62 -17.16
N MET A 115 -27.52 -20.97 -16.29
CA MET A 115 -27.88 -22.36 -16.02
C MET A 115 -28.86 -22.81 -17.10
N VAL A 116 -28.61 -23.97 -17.72
CA VAL A 116 -29.45 -24.57 -18.77
C VAL A 116 -30.29 -25.71 -18.19
N SER A 117 -29.76 -26.45 -17.22
CA SER A 117 -30.42 -27.53 -16.53
C SER A 117 -30.10 -27.49 -15.03
N PRO A 118 -31.04 -27.77 -14.14
CA PRO A 118 -32.39 -28.38 -14.33
C PRO A 118 -33.48 -27.40 -14.79
N TYR A 119 -33.20 -26.11 -14.86
CA TYR A 119 -34.08 -25.10 -15.44
C TYR A 119 -33.26 -23.94 -16.02
N GLU A 120 -33.81 -23.18 -16.95
CA GLU A 120 -33.12 -22.05 -17.54
C GLU A 120 -33.15 -20.84 -16.62
N ALA A 121 -31.96 -20.27 -16.36
CA ALA A 121 -31.81 -19.03 -15.63
C ALA A 121 -30.51 -18.31 -16.04
N LYS A 122 -30.58 -17.00 -16.27
CA LYS A 122 -29.38 -16.15 -16.30
C LYS A 122 -28.83 -16.02 -14.88
N ILE A 123 -27.53 -16.22 -14.73
CA ILE A 123 -26.84 -16.14 -13.42
C ILE A 123 -26.15 -14.79 -13.29
N VAL A 124 -25.20 -14.47 -14.16
CA VAL A 124 -24.47 -13.21 -14.19
C VAL A 124 -24.10 -12.84 -15.62
N GLY A 125 -23.68 -11.60 -15.86
CA GLY A 125 -23.17 -11.17 -17.15
C GLY A 125 -22.52 -9.78 -17.13
N TYR A 126 -21.68 -9.55 -18.12
CA TYR A 126 -21.07 -8.26 -18.45
C TYR A 126 -21.84 -7.65 -19.64
N PRO A 127 -22.22 -6.34 -19.64
CA PRO A 127 -21.71 -5.30 -18.73
C PRO A 127 -22.56 -5.02 -17.47
N GLU A 128 -23.60 -5.80 -17.19
CA GLU A 128 -24.51 -5.49 -16.06
C GLU A 128 -23.76 -5.45 -14.73
N ILE A 129 -22.86 -6.41 -14.48
CA ILE A 129 -21.94 -6.41 -13.36
C ILE A 129 -20.54 -6.67 -13.90
N ALA A 130 -19.68 -5.66 -13.87
CA ALA A 130 -18.37 -5.76 -14.50
C ALA A 130 -17.47 -6.83 -13.86
N MET A 131 -17.53 -6.98 -12.55
CA MET A 131 -16.79 -8.00 -11.81
C MET A 131 -17.30 -9.44 -12.00
N SER A 132 -18.40 -9.64 -12.75
CA SER A 132 -18.92 -10.99 -13.02
C SER A 132 -17.98 -11.84 -13.87
N VAL A 133 -17.08 -11.24 -14.63
CA VAL A 133 -16.09 -11.94 -15.45
C VAL A 133 -14.71 -11.76 -14.83
N MET A 134 -13.98 -12.87 -14.68
CA MET A 134 -12.59 -12.82 -14.25
C MET A 134 -11.74 -12.10 -15.29
N THR A 135 -10.96 -11.12 -14.85
CA THR A 135 -10.09 -10.35 -15.74
C THR A 135 -9.08 -11.27 -16.44
N TYR A 136 -8.67 -10.90 -17.64
CA TYR A 136 -7.79 -11.69 -18.52
C TYR A 136 -8.41 -13.01 -19.03
N SER A 137 -9.73 -13.18 -18.95
CA SER A 137 -10.44 -14.27 -19.61
C SER A 137 -10.34 -14.16 -21.13
N ASN A 138 -10.07 -15.28 -21.80
CA ASN A 138 -10.11 -15.37 -23.25
C ASN A 138 -11.55 -15.54 -23.78
N PRO A 139 -11.84 -15.16 -25.03
CA PRO A 139 -13.13 -15.45 -25.66
C PRO A 139 -13.43 -16.95 -25.69
N GLY A 140 -14.69 -17.30 -25.46
CA GLY A 140 -15.15 -18.69 -25.49
C GLY A 140 -16.67 -18.78 -25.49
N ASP A 141 -17.20 -19.94 -25.87
CA ASP A 141 -18.63 -20.28 -25.85
C ASP A 141 -18.75 -21.76 -25.55
N VAL A 142 -19.23 -22.12 -24.35
CA VAL A 142 -19.20 -23.49 -23.83
C VAL A 142 -20.52 -23.82 -23.14
N THR A 143 -21.08 -25.00 -23.47
CA THR A 143 -22.16 -25.63 -22.69
C THR A 143 -21.62 -26.94 -22.11
N ALA A 144 -21.62 -27.10 -20.81
CA ALA A 144 -21.09 -28.29 -20.12
C ALA A 144 -21.67 -28.49 -18.74
N ASP A 145 -21.48 -29.71 -18.20
CA ASP A 145 -21.83 -30.05 -16.82
C ASP A 145 -21.00 -29.23 -15.83
N LEU A 146 -21.54 -28.92 -14.66
CA LEU A 146 -20.88 -28.23 -13.55
C LEU A 146 -20.42 -29.24 -12.49
N VAL A 147 -19.21 -29.09 -11.97
CA VAL A 147 -18.61 -29.93 -10.92
C VAL A 147 -18.14 -29.10 -9.75
N TRP A 148 -18.60 -29.40 -8.54
CA TRP A 148 -18.11 -28.77 -7.31
C TRP A 148 -16.80 -29.40 -6.83
N VAL A 149 -15.76 -28.61 -6.61
CA VAL A 149 -14.44 -29.10 -6.19
C VAL A 149 -14.02 -28.66 -4.77
N GLY A 150 -14.73 -27.76 -4.15
CA GLY A 150 -14.33 -27.18 -2.85
C GLY A 150 -13.52 -25.92 -3.05
N GLY A 151 -12.34 -25.81 -2.41
CA GLY A 151 -11.44 -24.65 -2.60
C GLY A 151 -10.90 -24.54 -4.03
N GLY A 152 -10.60 -25.67 -4.65
CA GLY A 152 -10.09 -25.76 -6.02
C GLY A 152 -8.64 -25.30 -6.20
N THR A 153 -7.91 -25.06 -5.09
CA THR A 153 -6.53 -24.53 -5.09
C THR A 153 -5.47 -25.58 -4.73
N SER A 154 -5.88 -26.81 -4.48
CA SER A 154 -5.00 -27.93 -4.18
C SER A 154 -5.34 -29.17 -5.01
N ASP A 155 -4.38 -30.05 -5.27
CA ASP A 155 -4.63 -31.32 -5.96
C ASP A 155 -5.63 -32.23 -5.23
N ALA A 156 -5.69 -32.12 -3.91
CA ALA A 156 -6.64 -32.88 -3.10
C ALA A 156 -8.11 -32.55 -3.45
N ASP A 157 -8.38 -31.30 -3.84
CA ASP A 157 -9.73 -30.85 -4.20
C ASP A 157 -10.27 -31.55 -5.45
N TYR A 158 -9.40 -32.07 -6.31
CA TYR A 158 -9.76 -32.76 -7.55
C TYR A 158 -9.75 -34.29 -7.45
N THR A 159 -9.35 -34.86 -6.29
CA THR A 159 -9.25 -36.28 -6.11
C THR A 159 -10.64 -36.96 -6.25
N GLY A 160 -10.75 -37.93 -7.17
CA GLY A 160 -11.98 -38.64 -7.46
C GLY A 160 -13.05 -37.84 -8.20
N LYS A 161 -12.72 -36.65 -8.72
CA LYS A 161 -13.64 -35.81 -9.48
C LYS A 161 -13.25 -35.75 -10.95
N ASP A 162 -14.21 -36.03 -11.83
CA ASP A 162 -14.04 -35.86 -13.28
C ASP A 162 -14.45 -34.46 -13.68
N VAL A 163 -13.45 -33.57 -13.86
CA VAL A 163 -13.61 -32.17 -14.26
C VAL A 163 -13.28 -31.91 -15.73
N LYS A 164 -12.70 -32.91 -16.44
CA LYS A 164 -12.32 -32.76 -17.83
C LYS A 164 -13.53 -32.37 -18.69
N ASP A 165 -13.34 -31.37 -19.54
CA ASP A 165 -14.35 -30.81 -20.45
C ASP A 165 -15.61 -30.24 -19.76
N LYS A 166 -15.55 -29.89 -18.44
CA LYS A 166 -16.67 -29.38 -17.64
C LYS A 166 -16.38 -27.99 -17.10
N PHE A 167 -17.41 -27.34 -16.54
CA PHE A 167 -17.24 -26.20 -15.65
C PHE A 167 -16.86 -26.66 -14.25
N VAL A 168 -15.98 -25.92 -13.59
CA VAL A 168 -15.61 -26.15 -12.19
C VAL A 168 -16.19 -25.03 -11.33
N LEU A 169 -16.90 -25.37 -10.24
CA LEU A 169 -17.32 -24.44 -9.19
C LEU A 169 -16.37 -24.57 -8.00
N ALA A 170 -15.85 -23.43 -7.50
CA ALA A 170 -14.90 -23.41 -6.39
C ALA A 170 -15.05 -22.12 -5.54
N THR A 171 -14.43 -22.12 -4.34
CA THR A 171 -14.34 -20.94 -3.47
C THR A 171 -12.95 -20.31 -3.44
N GLY A 172 -11.99 -20.86 -4.16
CA GLY A 172 -10.63 -20.30 -4.25
C GLY A 172 -10.52 -19.12 -5.21
N TYR A 173 -9.37 -18.42 -5.18
CA TYR A 173 -9.08 -17.34 -6.08
C TYR A 173 -9.05 -17.82 -7.56
N GLY A 174 -9.73 -17.08 -8.44
CA GLY A 174 -10.01 -17.53 -9.82
C GLY A 174 -8.77 -17.96 -10.60
N GLY A 175 -7.67 -17.22 -10.53
CA GLY A 175 -6.43 -17.56 -11.22
C GLY A 175 -5.80 -18.87 -10.74
N ASP A 176 -5.81 -19.13 -9.44
CA ASP A 176 -5.25 -20.38 -8.88
C ASP A 176 -6.14 -21.58 -9.20
N VAL A 177 -7.46 -21.41 -9.11
CA VAL A 177 -8.42 -22.44 -9.54
C VAL A 177 -8.27 -22.74 -11.01
N HIS A 178 -8.11 -21.73 -11.88
CA HIS A 178 -7.94 -21.89 -13.31
C HIS A 178 -6.65 -22.69 -13.65
N ARG A 179 -5.53 -22.38 -12.98
CA ARG A 179 -4.27 -23.14 -13.19
C ARG A 179 -4.42 -24.62 -12.92
N LEU A 180 -5.14 -24.99 -11.87
CA LEU A 180 -5.39 -26.41 -11.57
C LEU A 180 -6.52 -26.98 -12.44
N ALA A 181 -7.71 -26.39 -12.38
CA ALA A 181 -8.89 -26.93 -13.08
C ALA A 181 -8.67 -27.01 -14.60
N VAL A 182 -8.22 -25.92 -15.21
CA VAL A 182 -8.11 -25.81 -16.68
C VAL A 182 -6.76 -26.33 -17.17
N LEU A 183 -5.65 -25.71 -16.70
CA LEU A 183 -4.34 -26.01 -17.29
C LEU A 183 -3.83 -27.41 -16.92
N LYS A 184 -4.17 -27.92 -15.72
CA LYS A 184 -3.72 -29.23 -15.27
C LYS A 184 -4.76 -30.33 -15.50
N TYR A 185 -6.03 -30.11 -15.15
CA TYR A 185 -7.07 -31.14 -15.17
C TYR A 185 -8.01 -31.06 -16.37
N GLY A 186 -7.87 -30.08 -17.27
CA GLY A 186 -8.58 -30.00 -18.54
C GLY A 186 -10.05 -29.56 -18.46
N ALA A 187 -10.44 -28.84 -17.44
CA ALA A 187 -11.75 -28.19 -17.39
C ALA A 187 -11.88 -27.13 -18.51
N LYS A 188 -13.10 -26.80 -18.92
CA LYS A 188 -13.38 -25.80 -19.97
C LYS A 188 -13.35 -24.38 -19.42
N ALA A 189 -13.84 -24.17 -18.21
CA ALA A 189 -13.88 -22.85 -17.56
C ALA A 189 -14.08 -22.99 -16.04
N VAL A 190 -13.90 -21.90 -15.33
CA VAL A 190 -14.05 -21.86 -13.86
C VAL A 190 -15.13 -20.88 -13.45
N ILE A 191 -15.78 -21.17 -12.34
CA ILE A 191 -16.79 -20.35 -11.68
C ILE A 191 -16.40 -20.28 -10.21
N CYS A 192 -16.11 -19.08 -9.70
CA CYS A 192 -15.69 -18.92 -8.32
C CYS A 192 -16.63 -17.98 -7.55
N TYR A 193 -16.68 -18.15 -6.25
CA TYR A 193 -17.37 -17.24 -5.34
C TYR A 193 -16.65 -17.16 -4.00
N LEU A 194 -16.75 -16.00 -3.35
CA LEU A 194 -16.19 -15.77 -2.03
C LEU A 194 -17.00 -16.52 -0.96
N ASP A 195 -16.33 -17.19 -0.02
CA ASP A 195 -16.95 -17.90 1.12
C ASP A 195 -16.23 -17.58 2.44
N ASP A 196 -16.00 -16.29 2.69
CA ASP A 196 -15.46 -15.76 3.94
C ASP A 196 -16.55 -15.07 4.79
N GLU A 197 -16.16 -14.46 5.91
CA GLU A 197 -17.09 -13.77 6.80
C GLU A 197 -17.76 -12.58 6.10
N ARG A 198 -17.04 -11.82 5.23
CA ARG A 198 -17.61 -10.70 4.47
C ARG A 198 -18.77 -11.18 3.58
N ALA A 199 -18.56 -12.29 2.87
CA ALA A 199 -19.57 -12.84 2.00
C ALA A 199 -20.77 -13.43 2.76
N LYS A 200 -20.61 -13.84 4.02
CA LYS A 200 -21.73 -14.26 4.88
C LYS A 200 -22.60 -13.07 5.29
N GLU A 201 -22.01 -11.96 5.60
CA GLU A 201 -22.70 -10.72 5.97
C GLU A 201 -23.28 -10.01 4.73
N HIS A 202 -22.58 -10.05 3.59
CA HIS A 202 -22.94 -9.42 2.32
C HIS A 202 -23.06 -10.45 1.17
N PRO A 203 -24.05 -11.35 1.20
CA PRO A 203 -24.11 -12.54 0.33
C PRO A 203 -24.41 -12.23 -1.15
N ASP A 204 -24.71 -10.99 -1.49
CA ASP A 204 -25.04 -10.54 -2.84
C ASP A 204 -23.90 -9.75 -3.52
N MET A 205 -22.77 -9.57 -2.86
CA MET A 205 -21.58 -8.97 -3.47
C MET A 205 -20.76 -10.01 -4.25
N LEU A 206 -20.09 -9.56 -5.31
CA LEU A 206 -19.10 -10.35 -6.06
C LEU A 206 -17.69 -9.91 -5.68
N GLN A 207 -16.78 -10.89 -5.59
CA GLN A 207 -15.35 -10.59 -5.42
C GLN A 207 -14.71 -10.29 -6.77
N TYR A 208 -13.84 -9.28 -6.82
CA TYR A 208 -12.92 -9.09 -7.92
C TYR A 208 -11.85 -10.17 -7.93
N THR A 209 -11.77 -10.95 -8.99
CA THR A 209 -10.66 -11.87 -9.25
C THR A 209 -10.24 -11.81 -10.73
N GLY A 210 -8.99 -12.16 -10.99
CA GLY A 210 -8.43 -12.25 -12.33
C GLY A 210 -7.70 -13.56 -12.57
N LEU A 211 -7.52 -13.93 -13.82
CA LEU A 211 -6.76 -15.13 -14.18
C LEU A 211 -5.24 -14.89 -14.12
N TRP A 212 -4.78 -13.66 -14.38
CA TRP A 212 -3.38 -13.24 -14.32
C TRP A 212 -2.40 -14.27 -14.91
N PRO A 213 -2.55 -14.58 -16.22
CA PRO A 213 -1.79 -15.67 -16.84
C PRO A 213 -0.30 -15.34 -16.96
N ARG A 214 0.52 -16.36 -16.79
CA ARG A 214 1.95 -16.28 -17.12
C ARG A 214 2.15 -16.36 -18.63
N THR A 215 3.32 -15.96 -19.10
CA THR A 215 3.67 -15.99 -20.55
C THR A 215 3.43 -17.36 -21.17
N GLU A 216 3.86 -18.43 -20.49
CA GLU A 216 3.69 -19.80 -20.94
C GLU A 216 2.24 -20.32 -20.86
N GLU A 217 1.40 -19.68 -20.04
CA GLU A 217 -0.01 -20.06 -19.88
C GLU A 217 -0.92 -19.42 -20.95
N LEU A 218 -0.51 -18.29 -21.52
CA LEU A 218 -1.32 -17.47 -22.44
C LEU A 218 -2.03 -18.27 -23.54
N PRO A 219 -1.39 -19.27 -24.21
CA PRO A 219 -2.05 -20.03 -25.28
C PRO A 219 -3.20 -20.91 -24.80
N ASN A 220 -3.24 -21.26 -23.52
CA ASN A 220 -4.18 -22.24 -22.93
C ASN A 220 -5.16 -21.61 -21.95
N VAL A 221 -5.12 -20.28 -21.78
CA VAL A 221 -6.10 -19.56 -20.97
C VAL A 221 -7.49 -19.71 -21.57
N THR A 222 -8.49 -20.02 -20.74
CA THR A 222 -9.89 -20.02 -21.11
C THR A 222 -10.60 -18.82 -20.49
N PHE A 223 -11.73 -19.01 -19.82
CA PHE A 223 -12.44 -17.93 -19.16
C PHE A 223 -12.99 -18.36 -17.79
N GLY A 224 -13.38 -17.36 -17.00
CA GLY A 224 -13.98 -17.59 -15.69
C GLY A 224 -15.04 -16.55 -15.33
N PHE A 225 -15.93 -16.95 -14.43
CA PHE A 225 -16.97 -16.10 -13.87
C PHE A 225 -16.87 -16.04 -12.35
N ASN A 226 -17.16 -14.85 -11.80
CA ASN A 226 -17.37 -14.66 -10.37
C ASN A 226 -18.86 -14.63 -10.05
N LEU A 227 -19.26 -15.28 -8.97
CA LEU A 227 -20.63 -15.29 -8.48
C LEU A 227 -20.72 -14.65 -7.09
N THR A 228 -21.92 -14.23 -6.74
CA THR A 228 -22.26 -13.94 -5.35
C THR A 228 -22.27 -15.23 -4.52
N LYS A 229 -22.06 -15.10 -3.21
CA LYS A 229 -22.17 -16.25 -2.31
C LYS A 229 -23.54 -16.94 -2.42
N ARG A 230 -24.62 -16.17 -2.49
CA ARG A 230 -25.99 -16.70 -2.65
C ARG A 230 -26.12 -17.57 -3.90
N GLN A 231 -25.56 -17.12 -5.03
CA GLN A 231 -25.59 -17.88 -6.29
C GLN A 231 -24.68 -19.12 -6.21
N GLY A 232 -23.48 -18.98 -5.67
CA GLY A 232 -22.53 -20.07 -5.50
C GLY A 232 -23.08 -21.19 -4.60
N ASP A 233 -23.64 -20.83 -3.43
CA ASP A 233 -24.24 -21.79 -2.51
C ASP A 233 -25.46 -22.49 -3.14
N MET A 234 -26.31 -21.78 -3.85
CA MET A 234 -27.43 -22.39 -4.59
C MET A 234 -26.95 -23.48 -5.57
N LEU A 235 -25.93 -23.19 -6.38
CA LEU A 235 -25.36 -24.15 -7.31
C LEU A 235 -24.69 -25.34 -6.59
N LYS A 236 -23.93 -25.06 -5.54
CA LYS A 236 -23.31 -26.08 -4.67
C LYS A 236 -24.33 -27.02 -4.05
N GLU A 237 -25.42 -26.49 -3.48
CA GLU A 237 -26.48 -27.29 -2.89
C GLU A 237 -27.17 -28.21 -3.91
N MET A 238 -27.41 -27.73 -5.13
CA MET A 238 -27.93 -28.57 -6.21
C MET A 238 -26.99 -29.74 -6.52
N LEU A 239 -25.67 -29.46 -6.65
CA LEU A 239 -24.68 -30.51 -6.95
C LEU A 239 -24.52 -31.50 -5.80
N VAL A 240 -24.47 -31.06 -4.55
CA VAL A 240 -24.35 -31.90 -3.36
C VAL A 240 -25.60 -32.75 -3.17
N SER A 241 -26.81 -32.27 -3.52
CA SER A 241 -28.04 -33.06 -3.50
C SER A 241 -28.14 -34.04 -4.68
N GLY A 242 -27.13 -34.17 -5.51
CA GLY A 242 -27.08 -35.10 -6.64
C GLY A 242 -27.80 -34.64 -7.90
N LYS A 243 -28.23 -33.39 -7.98
CA LYS A 243 -28.82 -32.84 -9.21
C LYS A 243 -27.75 -32.62 -10.26
N LYS A 244 -28.06 -32.96 -11.50
CA LYS A 244 -27.21 -32.59 -12.63
C LYS A 244 -27.45 -31.11 -12.98
N VAL A 245 -26.38 -30.32 -12.95
CA VAL A 245 -26.40 -28.91 -13.33
C VAL A 245 -25.60 -28.76 -14.63
N VAL A 246 -26.21 -28.14 -15.63
CA VAL A 246 -25.58 -27.82 -16.91
C VAL A 246 -25.52 -26.28 -17.03
N MET A 247 -24.32 -25.76 -17.31
CA MET A 247 -24.07 -24.34 -17.50
C MET A 247 -23.78 -24.06 -18.98
N HIS A 248 -24.21 -22.89 -19.44
CA HIS A 248 -23.77 -22.28 -20.67
C HIS A 248 -23.10 -20.96 -20.35
N GLY A 249 -21.83 -20.82 -20.69
CA GLY A 249 -21.06 -19.60 -20.47
C GLY A 249 -20.37 -19.15 -21.75
N TRP A 250 -20.41 -17.86 -22.01
CA TRP A 250 -19.68 -17.30 -23.14
C TRP A 250 -19.07 -15.94 -22.78
N VAL A 251 -17.89 -15.65 -23.36
CA VAL A 251 -17.14 -14.40 -23.22
C VAL A 251 -16.71 -13.94 -24.61
N LYS A 252 -16.96 -12.67 -24.94
CA LYS A 252 -16.53 -12.03 -26.18
C LYS A 252 -15.61 -10.88 -25.83
N GLY A 253 -14.34 -11.01 -26.19
CA GLY A 253 -13.34 -9.97 -26.06
C GLY A 253 -13.18 -9.19 -27.35
N VAL A 254 -12.74 -7.94 -27.23
CA VAL A 254 -12.32 -7.10 -28.34
C VAL A 254 -10.87 -6.74 -28.12
N GLY A 255 -9.99 -7.21 -29.01
CA GLY A 255 -8.57 -6.87 -28.94
C GLY A 255 -8.33 -5.41 -29.32
N LEU A 256 -7.54 -4.72 -28.53
CA LEU A 256 -6.93 -3.44 -28.88
C LEU A 256 -5.41 -3.69 -29.03
N GLU A 257 -4.95 -3.65 -30.25
CA GLU A 257 -3.52 -3.86 -30.54
C GLU A 257 -2.88 -2.56 -31.07
N PRO A 258 -1.71 -2.17 -30.57
CA PRO A 258 -1.01 -2.77 -29.45
C PRO A 258 -1.61 -2.39 -28.09
N TYR A 259 -1.48 -3.27 -27.09
CA TYR A 259 -1.91 -2.99 -25.71
C TYR A 259 -0.83 -2.22 -24.94
N PHE A 260 -1.27 -1.24 -24.15
CA PHE A 260 -0.38 -0.41 -23.34
C PHE A 260 -0.90 -0.21 -21.92
N MET A 261 0.03 -0.10 -21.00
CA MET A 261 -0.15 0.49 -19.67
C MET A 261 0.17 1.98 -19.81
N ASP A 262 -0.84 2.82 -19.73
CA ASP A 262 -0.69 4.27 -19.84
C ASP A 262 -0.50 4.88 -18.46
N VAL A 263 0.61 5.57 -18.24
CA VAL A 263 0.91 6.32 -17.02
C VAL A 263 0.67 7.80 -17.32
N VAL A 264 -0.25 8.44 -16.58
CA VAL A 264 -0.45 9.88 -16.69
C VAL A 264 0.52 10.58 -15.74
N VAL A 265 1.27 11.51 -16.28
CA VAL A 265 2.28 12.29 -15.55
C VAL A 265 1.90 13.76 -15.57
N ALA A 266 1.96 14.44 -14.41
CA ALA A 266 1.84 15.88 -14.35
C ALA A 266 2.89 16.50 -13.43
N HIS A 267 3.27 17.76 -13.70
CA HIS A 267 4.33 18.48 -12.96
C HIS A 267 3.88 19.87 -12.53
N ILE A 268 4.11 20.19 -11.27
CA ILE A 268 4.25 21.57 -10.80
C ILE A 268 5.75 21.84 -10.66
N ARG A 269 6.30 22.67 -11.55
CA ARG A 269 7.73 22.91 -11.58
C ARG A 269 8.17 23.85 -10.46
N GLY A 270 9.20 23.44 -9.73
CA GLY A 270 9.82 24.22 -8.68
C GLY A 270 10.95 25.12 -9.21
N SER A 271 11.39 26.06 -8.38
CA SER A 271 12.54 26.92 -8.67
C SER A 271 13.88 26.16 -8.65
N GLN A 272 13.95 25.04 -7.93
CA GLN A 272 15.05 24.07 -7.89
C GLN A 272 14.57 22.75 -8.46
N GLN A 273 14.41 22.69 -9.78
CA GLN A 273 13.80 21.56 -10.49
C GLN A 273 14.52 20.21 -10.34
N ALA A 274 15.76 20.22 -9.84
CA ALA A 274 16.52 18.99 -9.63
C ALA A 274 15.95 18.09 -8.54
N LYS A 275 15.24 18.64 -7.53
CA LYS A 275 14.62 17.88 -6.44
C LYS A 275 13.10 17.82 -6.63
N GLU A 276 12.54 16.64 -6.38
CA GLU A 276 11.11 16.38 -6.58
C GLU A 276 10.47 15.61 -5.42
N LEU A 277 9.15 15.85 -5.23
CA LEU A 277 8.25 15.02 -4.44
C LEU A 277 7.22 14.39 -5.38
N ILE A 278 6.71 13.22 -5.02
CA ILE A 278 5.75 12.47 -5.83
C ILE A 278 4.43 12.32 -5.06
N LEU A 279 3.32 12.60 -5.73
CA LEU A 279 1.97 12.18 -5.36
C LEU A 279 1.55 11.09 -6.35
N SER A 280 1.15 9.94 -5.88
CA SER A 280 0.74 8.82 -6.72
C SER A 280 -0.60 8.23 -6.30
N ALA A 281 -1.32 7.70 -7.27
CA ALA A 281 -2.50 6.88 -7.09
C ALA A 281 -2.65 5.94 -8.29
N HIS A 282 -3.07 4.72 -8.08
CA HIS A 282 -3.38 3.88 -9.22
C HIS A 282 -4.77 4.22 -9.79
N LEU A 283 -4.92 4.03 -11.11
CA LEU A 283 -6.12 4.40 -11.84
C LEU A 283 -6.93 3.18 -12.27
N ASP A 284 -6.30 2.00 -12.33
CA ASP A 284 -6.93 0.76 -12.75
C ASP A 284 -7.86 0.20 -11.68
N HIS A 285 -8.67 -0.67 -12.04
CA HIS A 285 -9.54 -1.65 -11.40
C HIS A 285 -10.81 -1.89 -12.21
N PRO A 286 -11.64 -2.90 -11.90
CA PRO A 286 -12.93 -3.07 -12.54
C PRO A 286 -13.80 -1.82 -12.43
N LYS A 287 -14.79 -1.73 -13.32
CA LYS A 287 -15.85 -0.72 -13.20
C LYS A 287 -16.49 -0.83 -11.81
N GLU A 288 -17.01 0.24 -11.32
CA GLU A 288 -17.37 0.61 -9.96
C GLU A 288 -16.08 0.90 -9.15
N SER A 289 -15.44 0.03 -8.46
CA SER A 289 -14.18 0.24 -7.70
C SER A 289 -13.90 1.71 -7.40
N ALA A 290 -14.78 2.29 -6.57
CA ALA A 290 -14.86 3.73 -6.37
C ALA A 290 -13.84 4.21 -5.34
N ASN A 291 -13.75 3.48 -4.22
CA ASN A 291 -12.69 3.75 -3.25
C ASN A 291 -11.36 3.19 -3.73
N ASP A 292 -11.35 2.00 -4.30
CA ASP A 292 -10.16 1.32 -4.83
C ASP A 292 -10.07 1.37 -6.38
N ASN A 293 -9.32 2.31 -7.02
CA ASN A 293 -8.74 3.49 -6.40
C ASN A 293 -9.09 4.74 -7.21
N ALA A 294 -10.37 4.87 -7.59
CA ALA A 294 -10.82 6.12 -8.18
C ALA A 294 -10.78 7.26 -7.15
N SER A 295 -10.86 6.96 -5.82
CA SER A 295 -10.78 7.94 -4.75
C SER A 295 -9.42 8.63 -4.70
N GLY A 296 -8.33 7.87 -4.64
CA GLY A 296 -6.98 8.43 -4.66
C GLY A 296 -6.67 9.17 -5.97
N SER A 297 -7.10 8.59 -7.10
CA SER A 297 -6.97 9.22 -8.42
C SER A 297 -7.71 10.55 -8.51
N GLY A 298 -8.93 10.65 -7.97
CA GLY A 298 -9.71 11.89 -7.90
C GLY A 298 -9.09 12.93 -6.96
N ALA A 299 -8.63 12.50 -5.78
CA ALA A 299 -8.01 13.37 -4.80
C ALA A 299 -6.73 14.04 -5.33
N ILE A 300 -5.78 13.25 -5.90
CA ILE A 300 -4.55 13.87 -6.45
C ILE A 300 -4.84 14.75 -7.68
N LEU A 301 -5.94 14.52 -8.38
CA LEU A 301 -6.37 15.36 -9.50
C LEU A 301 -6.90 16.72 -8.99
N ASP A 302 -7.65 16.75 -7.89
CA ASP A 302 -8.07 17.99 -7.25
C ASP A 302 -6.90 18.75 -6.62
N ILE A 303 -5.94 18.06 -5.99
CA ILE A 303 -4.71 18.67 -5.50
C ILE A 303 -3.94 19.34 -6.63
N ALA A 304 -3.81 18.68 -7.79
CA ALA A 304 -3.13 19.24 -8.97
C ALA A 304 -3.87 20.49 -9.48
N ARG A 305 -5.21 20.47 -9.57
CA ARG A 305 -6.05 21.64 -9.90
C ARG A 305 -5.81 22.78 -8.91
N THR A 306 -5.90 22.48 -7.62
CA THR A 306 -5.75 23.47 -6.55
C THR A 306 -4.41 24.19 -6.63
N LEU A 307 -3.31 23.46 -6.72
CA LEU A 307 -1.98 24.05 -6.86
C LEU A 307 -1.86 24.89 -8.15
N LYS A 308 -2.38 24.38 -9.28
CA LYS A 308 -2.32 25.11 -10.54
C LYS A 308 -3.09 26.43 -10.49
N GLN A 309 -4.26 26.45 -9.86
CA GLN A 309 -5.09 27.65 -9.69
C GLN A 309 -4.44 28.66 -8.72
N LEU A 310 -3.91 28.21 -7.59
CA LEU A 310 -3.25 29.08 -6.60
C LEU A 310 -1.98 29.72 -7.16
N LEU A 311 -1.20 29.00 -7.95
CA LEU A 311 -0.04 29.53 -8.66
C LEU A 311 -0.45 30.50 -9.77
N GLY A 312 -1.47 30.14 -10.57
CA GLY A 312 -1.98 30.98 -11.65
C GLY A 312 -2.57 32.31 -11.16
N SER A 313 -3.28 32.28 -10.03
CA SER A 313 -3.83 33.47 -9.36
C SER A 313 -2.78 34.25 -8.53
N LYS A 314 -1.54 33.76 -8.44
CA LYS A 314 -0.44 34.34 -7.64
C LYS A 314 -0.73 34.39 -6.13
N ARG A 315 -1.66 33.57 -5.63
CA ARG A 315 -1.85 33.35 -4.18
C ARG A 315 -0.70 32.50 -3.59
N LEU A 316 -0.06 31.67 -4.43
CA LEU A 316 1.20 30.99 -4.14
C LEU A 316 2.28 31.39 -5.16
N SER A 317 3.53 31.38 -4.72
CA SER A 317 4.71 31.40 -5.59
C SER A 317 5.12 29.97 -5.98
N ALA A 318 5.90 29.80 -7.06
CA ALA A 318 6.42 28.50 -7.43
C ALA A 318 7.15 27.85 -6.23
N PRO A 319 6.92 26.55 -5.97
CA PRO A 319 7.59 25.87 -4.86
C PRO A 319 9.11 25.82 -5.07
N LYS A 320 9.84 25.55 -4.02
CA LYS A 320 11.30 25.37 -4.11
C LYS A 320 11.63 24.08 -4.89
N PHE A 321 11.00 22.95 -4.55
CA PHE A 321 11.15 21.68 -5.25
C PHE A 321 9.96 21.41 -6.14
N SER A 322 10.16 20.64 -7.22
CA SER A 322 9.09 20.23 -8.11
C SER A 322 8.16 19.20 -7.43
N ILE A 323 6.92 19.17 -7.88
CA ILE A 323 5.92 18.16 -7.45
C ILE A 323 5.48 17.42 -8.70
N ARG A 324 5.61 16.09 -8.67
CA ARG A 324 5.19 15.17 -9.73
C ARG A 324 3.96 14.42 -9.29
N PHE A 325 2.97 14.34 -10.17
CA PHE A 325 1.76 13.55 -10.00
C PHE A 325 1.82 12.37 -10.93
N LEU A 326 1.46 11.18 -10.45
CA LEU A 326 1.45 9.94 -11.21
C LEU A 326 0.12 9.22 -11.01
N TRP A 327 -0.61 8.98 -12.12
CA TRP A 327 -1.73 8.04 -12.19
C TRP A 327 -1.25 6.81 -12.94
N VAL A 328 -1.24 5.68 -12.31
CA VAL A 328 -0.54 4.48 -12.79
C VAL A 328 -1.46 3.26 -12.89
N PRO A 329 -1.18 2.29 -13.77
CA PRO A 329 -1.60 0.91 -13.54
C PRO A 329 -0.84 0.35 -12.34
N GLU A 330 -1.56 -0.10 -11.31
CA GLU A 330 -1.00 -0.57 -10.04
C GLU A 330 0.09 -1.63 -10.28
N TRP A 331 1.18 -1.56 -9.54
CA TRP A 331 2.34 -2.45 -9.63
C TRP A 331 3.02 -2.43 -11.00
N ASN A 332 2.33 -2.90 -12.03
CA ASN A 332 2.95 -3.14 -13.34
C ASN A 332 3.29 -1.84 -14.07
N GLY A 333 2.39 -0.87 -14.06
CA GLY A 333 2.64 0.43 -14.69
C GLY A 333 3.66 1.25 -13.93
N THR A 334 3.61 1.24 -12.59
CA THR A 334 4.61 1.89 -11.75
C THR A 334 5.98 1.26 -11.94
N MET A 335 6.05 -0.08 -12.03
CA MET A 335 7.28 -0.79 -12.32
C MET A 335 7.82 -0.43 -13.71
N ALA A 336 6.96 -0.37 -14.72
CA ALA A 336 7.35 0.02 -16.07
C ALA A 336 7.89 1.45 -16.12
N TYR A 337 7.23 2.36 -15.37
CA TYR A 337 7.66 3.74 -15.26
C TYR A 337 9.04 3.87 -14.61
N ILE A 338 9.26 3.27 -13.43
CA ILE A 338 10.56 3.35 -12.76
C ILE A 338 11.67 2.60 -13.49
N ASP A 339 11.35 1.60 -14.31
CA ASP A 339 12.32 0.91 -15.16
C ASP A 339 12.80 1.81 -16.31
N ALA A 340 11.87 2.56 -16.91
CA ALA A 340 12.18 3.56 -17.95
C ALA A 340 12.87 4.82 -17.39
N HIS A 341 12.69 5.10 -16.10
CA HIS A 341 13.21 6.28 -15.40
C HIS A 341 14.19 5.89 -14.28
N PRO A 342 15.40 5.42 -14.61
CA PRO A 342 16.39 4.98 -13.62
C PRO A 342 16.84 6.11 -12.67
N GLU A 343 16.65 7.38 -13.06
CA GLU A 343 16.92 8.57 -12.23
C GLU A 343 15.91 8.75 -11.09
N VAL A 344 14.74 8.11 -11.15
CA VAL A 344 13.73 8.14 -10.07
C VAL A 344 14.21 7.27 -8.91
N VAL A 345 15.12 7.84 -8.12
CA VAL A 345 15.69 7.23 -6.91
C VAL A 345 15.88 8.28 -5.82
N GLY A 346 15.89 7.82 -4.58
CA GLY A 346 16.10 8.68 -3.41
C GLY A 346 17.55 9.05 -3.15
N PRO A 347 17.81 9.95 -2.18
CA PRO A 347 19.15 10.48 -1.87
C PRO A 347 20.18 9.41 -1.49
N GLU A 348 19.76 8.32 -0.83
CA GLU A 348 20.66 7.20 -0.48
C GLU A 348 21.29 6.52 -1.72
N LEU A 349 20.63 6.62 -2.87
CA LEU A 349 21.13 6.11 -4.15
C LEU A 349 21.69 7.23 -5.06
N GLY A 350 21.90 8.41 -4.49
CA GLY A 350 22.44 9.57 -5.22
C GLY A 350 21.41 10.32 -6.07
N GLY A 351 20.12 10.06 -5.88
CA GLY A 351 19.04 10.71 -6.61
C GLY A 351 18.44 11.91 -5.86
N ASN A 352 17.41 12.48 -6.46
CA ASN A 352 16.81 13.73 -6.04
C ASN A 352 15.31 13.64 -5.71
N PHE A 353 14.75 12.44 -5.64
CA PHE A 353 13.36 12.21 -5.26
C PHE A 353 13.27 12.04 -3.75
N LEU A 354 12.55 12.95 -3.09
CA LEU A 354 12.65 13.14 -1.64
C LEU A 354 11.57 12.41 -0.85
N ALA A 355 10.37 12.25 -1.43
CA ALA A 355 9.24 11.56 -0.83
C ALA A 355 8.21 11.17 -1.88
N ASN A 356 7.44 10.13 -1.58
CA ASN A 356 6.21 9.74 -2.26
C ASN A 356 5.05 9.70 -1.25
N LEU A 357 3.93 10.32 -1.59
CA LEU A 357 2.65 10.15 -0.91
C LEU A 357 1.74 9.38 -1.86
N ASN A 358 1.41 8.16 -1.51
CA ASN A 358 0.55 7.27 -2.27
C ASN A 358 -0.85 7.29 -1.67
N LEU A 359 -1.82 7.78 -2.43
CA LEU A 359 -3.21 7.84 -2.03
C LEU A 359 -3.95 6.64 -2.64
N ASP A 360 -4.33 5.71 -1.77
CA ASP A 360 -4.95 4.46 -2.17
C ASP A 360 -6.10 4.12 -1.23
N MET A 361 -7.33 4.20 -1.73
CA MET A 361 -8.55 4.02 -0.93
C MET A 361 -8.72 5.12 0.12
N VAL A 362 -8.91 6.38 -0.30
CA VAL A 362 -8.91 7.55 0.61
C VAL A 362 -10.24 8.27 0.72
N GLY A 363 -11.33 7.66 0.27
CA GLY A 363 -12.62 8.34 0.18
C GLY A 363 -13.78 7.67 0.91
N GLU A 364 -13.55 6.72 1.81
CA GLU A 364 -14.65 5.98 2.44
C GLU A 364 -15.53 6.83 3.36
N ASN A 365 -16.84 6.57 3.30
CA ASN A 365 -17.77 7.12 4.28
C ASN A 365 -17.61 6.40 5.63
N LEU A 366 -16.96 7.04 6.58
CA LEU A 366 -16.61 6.46 7.87
C LEU A 366 -17.82 6.03 8.70
N ASP A 367 -18.93 6.77 8.62
CA ASP A 367 -20.17 6.44 9.34
C ASP A 367 -20.87 5.22 8.75
N LEU A 368 -20.86 5.11 7.41
CA LEU A 368 -21.54 4.03 6.68
C LEU A 368 -20.77 2.72 6.75
N LEU A 369 -19.44 2.77 6.63
CA LEU A 369 -18.57 1.61 6.50
C LEU A 369 -17.85 1.22 7.80
N HIS A 370 -17.97 2.07 8.84
CA HIS A 370 -17.28 1.89 10.12
C HIS A 370 -15.76 1.72 9.95
N SER A 371 -15.21 2.45 9.00
CA SER A 371 -13.83 2.37 8.57
C SER A 371 -12.94 3.35 9.33
N GLU A 372 -11.63 3.21 9.15
CA GLU A 372 -10.59 4.03 9.75
C GLU A 372 -9.50 4.28 8.70
N MET A 373 -9.04 5.53 8.54
CA MET A 373 -7.91 5.83 7.68
C MET A 373 -6.60 5.35 8.31
N GLY A 374 -5.91 4.46 7.64
CA GLY A 374 -4.54 4.09 7.94
C GLY A 374 -3.54 5.04 7.25
N ILE A 375 -2.60 5.59 8.00
CA ILE A 375 -1.42 6.29 7.47
C ILE A 375 -0.22 5.40 7.73
N THR A 376 0.22 4.69 6.70
CA THR A 376 1.29 3.69 6.80
C THR A 376 2.64 4.36 6.70
N ARG A 377 3.48 4.19 7.72
CA ARG A 377 4.83 4.75 7.81
C ARG A 377 5.80 4.04 6.87
N THR A 378 6.93 4.71 6.59
CA THR A 378 8.07 4.06 5.92
C THR A 378 8.64 2.93 6.77
N PRO A 379 9.23 1.88 6.13
CA PRO A 379 9.86 0.78 6.86
C PRO A 379 11.14 1.19 7.57
N MET A 380 11.62 0.32 8.47
CA MET A 380 12.87 0.57 9.22
C MET A 380 14.12 0.59 8.31
N SER A 381 14.05 -0.02 7.12
CA SER A 381 15.12 0.10 6.12
C SER A 381 15.24 1.51 5.52
N LEU A 382 14.25 2.39 5.77
CA LEU A 382 14.17 3.74 5.21
C LEU A 382 13.53 4.73 6.20
N GLY A 383 14.14 4.94 7.36
CA GLY A 383 13.67 5.91 8.35
C GLY A 383 13.61 7.33 7.79
N SER A 384 12.47 8.01 7.93
CA SER A 384 12.23 9.32 7.31
C SER A 384 11.41 10.27 8.19
N CYS A 385 11.80 11.55 8.22
CA CYS A 385 11.05 12.62 8.88
C CYS A 385 9.69 12.89 8.22
N VAL A 386 9.47 12.42 7.00
CA VAL A 386 8.18 12.50 6.31
C VAL A 386 7.08 11.88 7.15
N ASN A 387 7.36 10.77 7.88
CA ASN A 387 6.44 10.13 8.80
C ASN A 387 5.88 11.11 9.85
N ASP A 388 6.77 11.87 10.50
CA ASP A 388 6.39 12.78 11.58
C ASP A 388 5.70 14.04 11.04
N VAL A 389 6.07 14.49 9.82
CA VAL A 389 5.42 15.61 9.15
C VAL A 389 3.98 15.24 8.77
N VAL A 390 3.77 14.06 8.17
CA VAL A 390 2.42 13.58 7.82
C VAL A 390 1.54 13.41 9.06
N GLU A 391 2.08 12.83 10.14
CA GLU A 391 1.38 12.68 11.42
C GLU A 391 0.93 14.05 11.97
N ASN A 392 1.79 15.07 11.92
CA ASN A 392 1.44 16.42 12.35
C ASN A 392 0.36 17.08 11.46
N MET A 393 0.40 16.85 10.14
CA MET A 393 -0.65 17.34 9.23
C MET A 393 -2.00 16.62 9.46
N ALA A 394 -1.97 15.32 9.74
CA ALA A 394 -3.18 14.57 10.11
C ALA A 394 -3.78 15.08 11.45
N GLU A 395 -2.94 15.30 12.46
CA GLU A 395 -3.38 15.93 13.73
C GLU A 395 -3.95 17.34 13.52
N MET A 396 -3.41 18.11 12.58
CA MET A 396 -3.95 19.41 12.21
C MET A 396 -5.35 19.28 11.59
N VAL A 397 -5.52 18.36 10.63
CA VAL A 397 -6.81 18.12 9.95
C VAL A 397 -7.86 17.57 10.91
N ASP A 398 -7.48 16.71 11.85
CA ASP A 398 -8.37 16.20 12.90
C ASP A 398 -8.97 17.32 13.77
N ARG A 399 -8.19 18.38 14.02
CA ARG A 399 -8.66 19.56 14.76
C ARG A 399 -9.49 20.54 13.92
N MET A 400 -9.43 20.42 12.58
CA MET A 400 -10.25 21.24 11.69
C MET A 400 -11.64 20.62 11.58
N ASP A 401 -12.67 21.45 11.61
CA ASP A 401 -14.04 20.97 11.37
C ASP A 401 -14.32 20.92 9.86
N VAL A 402 -13.66 19.99 9.16
CA VAL A 402 -13.81 19.81 7.71
C VAL A 402 -15.23 19.36 7.40
N ARG A 403 -15.94 20.14 6.61
CA ARG A 403 -17.32 19.88 6.19
C ARG A 403 -17.50 20.24 4.74
N THR A 404 -18.25 19.42 4.01
CA THR A 404 -18.69 19.71 2.66
C THR A 404 -20.21 19.75 2.58
N LEU A 405 -20.75 20.31 1.50
CA LEU A 405 -22.19 20.50 1.34
C LEU A 405 -22.96 19.17 1.34
N ARG A 406 -22.37 18.11 0.76
CA ARG A 406 -23.01 16.79 0.57
C ARG A 406 -22.32 15.68 1.35
N GLY A 407 -21.33 16.01 2.15
CA GLY A 407 -20.57 15.05 2.94
C GLY A 407 -21.27 14.59 4.21
N SER A 408 -20.73 13.56 4.81
CA SER A 408 -21.15 13.06 6.12
C SER A 408 -20.88 14.08 7.23
N GLN A 409 -21.36 13.76 8.41
CA GLN A 409 -21.04 14.50 9.66
C GLN A 409 -20.05 13.70 10.52
N SER A 410 -19.39 12.70 9.94
CA SER A 410 -18.44 11.85 10.66
C SER A 410 -17.30 12.66 11.25
N LEU A 411 -16.85 12.26 12.44
CA LEU A 411 -15.57 12.72 12.97
C LEU A 411 -14.45 12.03 12.18
N PHE A 412 -13.30 12.70 12.10
CA PHE A 412 -12.13 12.07 11.46
C PHE A 412 -11.65 10.90 12.34
N ASN A 413 -11.52 9.73 11.74
CA ASN A 413 -11.04 8.51 12.40
C ASN A 413 -9.83 8.00 11.64
N TYR A 414 -8.65 8.15 12.22
CA TYR A 414 -7.41 7.72 11.60
C TYR A 414 -6.43 7.13 12.60
N ARG A 415 -5.50 6.35 12.09
CA ARG A 415 -4.33 5.88 12.86
C ARG A 415 -3.07 5.87 12.01
N VAL A 416 -1.95 6.13 12.67
CA VAL A 416 -0.63 5.94 12.08
C VAL A 416 -0.18 4.52 12.35
N THR A 417 0.11 3.77 11.29
CA THR A 417 0.47 2.34 11.37
C THR A 417 1.95 2.12 11.04
N PRO A 418 2.57 1.05 11.56
CA PRO A 418 3.84 0.56 11.05
C PRO A 418 3.76 0.28 9.55
N TYR A 419 4.91 0.08 8.91
CA TYR A 419 4.99 -0.30 7.52
C TYR A 419 4.16 -1.57 7.24
N SER A 420 3.40 -1.51 6.17
CA SER A 420 2.80 -2.64 5.46
C SER A 420 2.87 -2.36 3.96
N GLY A 421 3.01 -3.42 3.17
CA GLY A 421 2.94 -3.35 1.73
C GLY A 421 1.49 -3.30 1.20
N GLY A 422 1.31 -3.56 -0.07
CA GLY A 422 0.00 -3.74 -0.70
C GLY A 422 -0.34 -2.72 -1.78
N SER A 423 0.50 -1.68 -2.01
CA SER A 423 0.27 -0.67 -3.05
C SER A 423 1.57 -0.07 -3.61
N ASP A 424 1.45 0.88 -4.51
CA ASP A 424 2.55 1.47 -5.31
C ASP A 424 3.65 2.16 -4.51
N HIS A 425 3.41 2.56 -3.25
CA HIS A 425 4.45 3.11 -2.37
C HIS A 425 5.67 2.18 -2.25
N MET A 426 5.47 0.86 -2.35
CA MET A 426 6.56 -0.12 -2.32
C MET A 426 7.57 0.07 -3.44
N MET A 427 7.12 0.47 -4.64
CA MET A 427 7.99 0.72 -5.79
C MET A 427 8.98 1.85 -5.51
N PHE A 428 8.50 2.89 -4.84
CA PHE A 428 9.31 4.06 -4.45
C PHE A 428 10.23 3.74 -3.27
N ILE A 429 9.74 3.01 -2.27
CA ILE A 429 10.55 2.56 -1.11
C ILE A 429 11.75 1.73 -1.58
N ASP A 430 11.56 0.80 -2.50
CA ASP A 430 12.67 0.01 -3.07
C ASP A 430 13.71 0.89 -3.79
N ARG A 431 13.28 1.99 -4.38
CA ARG A 431 14.14 3.03 -4.97
C ARG A 431 14.72 4.00 -3.95
N LYS A 432 14.58 3.70 -2.64
CA LYS A 432 15.02 4.56 -1.52
C LYS A 432 14.39 5.95 -1.52
N ILE A 433 13.16 6.04 -2.01
CA ILE A 433 12.28 7.21 -1.88
C ILE A 433 11.30 6.90 -0.73
N PRO A 434 11.29 7.67 0.36
CA PRO A 434 10.34 7.47 1.45
C PRO A 434 8.90 7.52 0.93
N GLY A 435 8.18 6.38 1.02
CA GLY A 435 6.80 6.23 0.59
C GLY A 435 5.85 6.13 1.77
N ILE A 436 4.84 6.99 1.83
CA ILE A 436 3.74 6.95 2.78
C ILE A 436 2.50 6.50 2.03
N MET A 437 1.75 5.54 2.58
CA MET A 437 0.46 5.14 2.02
C MET A 437 -0.67 5.63 2.91
N PHE A 438 -1.70 6.20 2.29
CA PHE A 438 -2.99 6.51 2.91
C PHE A 438 -3.98 5.46 2.41
N SER A 439 -4.71 4.82 3.31
CA SER A 439 -5.61 3.74 2.92
C SER A 439 -6.71 3.52 3.94
N HIS A 440 -7.92 3.26 3.47
CA HIS A 440 -8.99 2.69 4.29
C HIS A 440 -9.07 1.17 4.08
N SER A 441 -9.71 0.47 4.99
CA SER A 441 -9.95 -0.97 4.87
C SER A 441 -11.32 -1.32 5.40
N ASP A 442 -12.16 -1.87 4.53
CA ASP A 442 -13.51 -2.31 4.87
C ASP A 442 -13.90 -3.59 4.09
N TYR A 443 -15.18 -3.96 4.19
CA TYR A 443 -15.68 -5.14 3.52
C TYR A 443 -15.83 -4.97 2.00
N THR A 444 -15.88 -3.73 1.49
CA THR A 444 -16.11 -3.45 0.06
C THR A 444 -14.87 -3.65 -0.79
N HIS A 445 -13.68 -3.65 -0.18
CA HIS A 445 -12.40 -3.82 -0.87
C HIS A 445 -12.38 -5.04 -1.80
N HIS A 446 -12.10 -4.82 -3.08
CA HIS A 446 -12.12 -5.83 -4.14
C HIS A 446 -13.49 -6.52 -4.32
N THR A 447 -14.59 -5.78 -4.15
CA THR A 447 -15.93 -6.30 -4.36
C THR A 447 -16.80 -5.39 -5.22
N SER A 448 -17.91 -5.92 -5.74
CA SER A 448 -18.90 -5.13 -6.48
C SER A 448 -19.65 -4.10 -5.62
N ASP A 449 -19.43 -4.12 -4.32
CA ASP A 449 -20.03 -3.17 -3.38
C ASP A 449 -19.20 -1.89 -3.20
N ASP A 450 -17.98 -1.83 -3.74
CA ASP A 450 -17.18 -0.62 -3.79
C ASP A 450 -17.72 0.36 -4.85
N THR A 451 -18.70 1.16 -4.44
CA THR A 451 -19.50 2.02 -5.32
C THR A 451 -19.43 3.51 -4.93
N PRO A 452 -19.64 4.46 -5.88
CA PRO A 452 -19.50 5.90 -5.63
C PRO A 452 -20.39 6.48 -4.52
N ASP A 453 -21.51 5.82 -4.17
CA ASP A 453 -22.37 6.24 -3.08
C ASP A 453 -21.75 6.03 -1.70
N LYS A 454 -20.76 5.15 -1.60
CA LYS A 454 -19.98 4.90 -0.37
C LYS A 454 -18.76 5.79 -0.22
N VAL A 455 -18.44 6.57 -1.23
CA VAL A 455 -17.37 7.58 -1.17
C VAL A 455 -17.91 8.88 -0.57
N ASP A 456 -17.18 9.44 0.39
CA ASP A 456 -17.54 10.67 1.12
C ASP A 456 -16.65 11.85 0.69
N PRO A 457 -17.23 12.96 0.22
CA PRO A 457 -16.46 14.15 -0.11
C PRO A 457 -15.74 14.77 1.10
N VAL A 458 -16.23 14.59 2.34
CA VAL A 458 -15.52 15.05 3.55
C VAL A 458 -14.21 14.29 3.74
N GLU A 459 -14.22 12.98 3.55
CA GLU A 459 -13.03 12.16 3.75
C GLU A 459 -12.00 12.37 2.62
N LEU A 460 -12.48 12.56 1.38
CA LEU A 460 -11.62 12.99 0.28
C LEU A 460 -10.94 14.32 0.60
N GLU A 461 -11.68 15.33 1.10
CA GLU A 461 -11.12 16.64 1.43
C GLU A 461 -10.11 16.57 2.59
N ARG A 462 -10.35 15.72 3.60
CA ARG A 462 -9.38 15.45 4.67
C ARG A 462 -8.08 14.88 4.11
N SER A 463 -8.19 13.88 3.25
CA SER A 463 -7.04 13.24 2.58
C SER A 463 -6.26 14.22 1.71
N GLU A 464 -6.96 15.05 0.94
CA GLU A 464 -6.38 16.12 0.13
C GLU A 464 -5.62 17.12 0.99
N LEU A 465 -6.21 17.57 2.09
CA LEU A 465 -5.59 18.53 3.01
C LEU A 465 -4.31 17.97 3.63
N ILE A 466 -4.31 16.72 4.07
CA ILE A 466 -3.11 16.08 4.63
C ILE A 466 -2.02 15.98 3.56
N ALA A 467 -2.37 15.44 2.39
CA ALA A 467 -1.41 15.20 1.32
C ALA A 467 -0.86 16.50 0.71
N LEU A 468 -1.72 17.48 0.44
CA LEU A 468 -1.33 18.80 -0.08
C LEU A 468 -0.46 19.55 0.92
N SER A 469 -0.88 19.62 2.20
CA SER A 469 -0.14 20.32 3.26
C SER A 469 1.25 19.72 3.46
N THR A 470 1.33 18.40 3.53
CA THR A 470 2.61 17.67 3.64
C THR A 470 3.52 17.96 2.46
N THR A 471 2.99 17.78 1.25
CA THR A 471 3.78 17.95 0.01
C THR A 471 4.26 19.39 -0.14
N TRP A 472 3.38 20.35 0.08
CA TRP A 472 3.73 21.78 -0.04
C TRP A 472 4.76 22.22 1.02
N TYR A 473 4.55 21.79 2.27
CA TYR A 473 5.48 22.09 3.36
C TYR A 473 6.89 21.56 3.08
N LEU A 474 6.98 20.28 2.71
CA LEU A 474 8.25 19.64 2.39
C LEU A 474 8.91 20.24 1.12
N ALA A 475 8.09 20.55 0.11
CA ALA A 475 8.59 21.17 -1.12
C ALA A 475 9.18 22.58 -0.91
N ASN A 476 8.84 23.25 0.19
CA ASN A 476 9.27 24.62 0.49
C ASN A 476 10.11 24.73 1.77
N LEU A 477 10.54 23.61 2.35
CA LEU A 477 11.19 23.57 3.66
C LEU A 477 12.38 24.54 3.73
N THR A 478 12.30 25.52 4.65
CA THR A 478 13.34 26.47 4.97
C THR A 478 14.26 25.91 6.09
N PRO A 479 15.46 26.46 6.29
CA PRO A 479 16.31 26.06 7.41
C PRO A 479 15.67 26.24 8.80
N SER A 480 14.83 27.25 9.01
CA SER A 480 14.10 27.42 10.27
C SER A 480 13.09 26.30 10.48
N GLN A 481 12.27 26.05 9.48
CA GLN A 481 11.28 24.95 9.51
C GLN A 481 11.95 23.57 9.64
N GLY A 482 13.15 23.39 9.07
CA GLY A 482 13.95 22.17 9.28
C GLY A 482 14.31 21.94 10.75
N ILE A 483 14.53 23.00 11.54
CA ILE A 483 14.72 22.91 13.00
C ILE A 483 13.41 22.53 13.67
N ASP A 484 12.27 23.11 13.27
CA ASP A 484 10.95 22.78 13.80
C ASP A 484 10.62 21.29 13.56
N VAL A 485 10.94 20.77 12.36
CA VAL A 485 10.79 19.33 12.06
C VAL A 485 11.71 18.47 12.93
N LEU A 486 12.95 18.90 13.19
CA LEU A 486 13.85 18.16 14.09
C LEU A 486 13.34 18.12 15.54
N ASP A 487 12.75 19.20 16.03
CA ASP A 487 12.14 19.25 17.35
C ASP A 487 10.91 18.32 17.42
N LEU A 488 10.07 18.27 16.38
CA LEU A 488 8.96 17.34 16.26
C LEU A 488 9.44 15.88 16.25
N VAL A 489 10.41 15.54 15.40
CA VAL A 489 11.02 14.21 15.34
C VAL A 489 11.56 13.80 16.72
N ARG A 490 12.27 14.69 17.42
CA ARG A 490 12.81 14.44 18.76
C ARG A 490 11.69 14.13 19.77
N ALA A 491 10.59 14.90 19.74
CA ALA A 491 9.45 14.70 20.63
C ALA A 491 8.76 13.34 20.37
N ASN A 492 8.45 13.05 19.11
CA ASN A 492 7.76 11.83 18.70
C ASN A 492 8.66 10.58 18.92
N ALA A 493 9.95 10.65 18.57
CA ALA A 493 10.91 9.59 18.84
C ALA A 493 10.99 9.28 20.33
N SER A 494 11.00 10.33 21.19
CA SER A 494 11.02 10.13 22.66
C SER A 494 9.74 9.43 23.15
N LYS A 495 8.58 9.72 22.56
CA LYS A 495 7.31 9.04 22.84
C LYS A 495 7.40 7.57 22.41
N ARG A 496 7.81 7.28 21.18
CA ARG A 496 7.94 5.91 20.63
C ARG A 496 8.92 5.06 21.46
N LEU A 497 10.11 5.59 21.77
CA LEU A 497 11.11 4.89 22.60
C LEU A 497 10.60 4.63 24.03
N SER A 498 9.85 5.55 24.62
CA SER A 498 9.28 5.36 25.96
C SER A 498 8.20 4.28 25.97
N MET A 499 7.36 4.22 24.93
CA MET A 499 6.37 3.15 24.76
C MET A 499 7.04 1.80 24.52
N LEU A 500 8.11 1.76 23.73
CA LEU A 500 8.91 0.55 23.52
C LEU A 500 9.48 0.04 24.84
N ALA A 501 10.02 0.94 25.69
CA ALA A 501 10.53 0.56 27.00
C ALA A 501 9.44 -0.05 27.90
N LEU A 502 8.24 0.58 27.91
CA LEU A 502 7.11 0.10 28.70
C LEU A 502 6.64 -1.29 28.24
N THR A 503 6.41 -1.47 26.93
CA THR A 503 5.94 -2.75 26.38
C THR A 503 6.98 -3.85 26.52
N THR A 504 8.27 -3.52 26.37
CA THR A 504 9.37 -4.49 26.58
C THR A 504 9.42 -4.97 28.03
N ARG A 505 9.25 -4.06 29.00
CA ARG A 505 9.18 -4.46 30.42
C ARG A 505 8.06 -5.44 30.70
N GLN A 506 6.86 -5.15 30.17
CA GLN A 506 5.70 -6.03 30.33
C GLN A 506 5.94 -7.39 29.68
N TYR A 507 6.49 -7.41 28.47
CA TYR A 507 6.77 -8.63 27.73
C TYR A 507 7.82 -9.51 28.44
N VAL A 508 8.95 -8.94 28.87
CA VAL A 508 9.99 -9.69 29.58
C VAL A 508 9.48 -10.22 30.92
N ALA A 509 8.68 -9.43 31.66
CA ALA A 509 8.12 -9.83 32.93
C ALA A 509 7.11 -10.99 32.84
N SER A 510 6.49 -11.17 31.66
CA SER A 510 5.53 -12.25 31.41
C SER A 510 6.17 -13.58 31.00
N GLN A 511 7.49 -13.64 30.80
CA GLN A 511 8.18 -14.83 30.30
C GLN A 511 8.65 -15.75 31.42
N ASP A 512 8.72 -17.05 31.10
CA ASP A 512 9.35 -18.04 31.97
C ASP A 512 10.85 -17.78 32.10
N LYS A 513 11.40 -18.08 33.30
CA LYS A 513 12.84 -17.88 33.60
C LYS A 513 13.79 -18.53 32.60
N MET A 514 13.41 -19.64 31.97
CA MET A 514 14.22 -20.31 30.95
C MET A 514 14.24 -19.58 29.61
N ALA A 515 13.17 -18.84 29.26
CA ALA A 515 13.06 -18.08 28.02
C ALA A 515 13.66 -16.67 28.09
N ILE A 516 13.93 -16.15 29.30
CA ILE A 516 14.34 -14.76 29.53
C ILE A 516 15.60 -14.38 28.72
N ALA A 517 16.60 -15.27 28.61
CA ALA A 517 17.83 -14.98 27.88
C ALA A 517 17.57 -14.66 26.39
N ALA A 518 16.84 -15.54 25.72
CA ALA A 518 16.50 -15.36 24.30
C ALA A 518 15.56 -14.15 24.11
N THR A 519 14.55 -14.00 24.96
CA THR A 519 13.62 -12.88 24.94
C THR A 519 14.34 -11.54 25.14
N TRP A 520 15.30 -11.50 26.07
CA TRP A 520 16.11 -10.30 26.31
C TRP A 520 17.00 -9.95 25.11
N ALA A 521 17.61 -10.95 24.47
CA ALA A 521 18.44 -10.72 23.28
C ALA A 521 17.64 -10.07 22.15
N GLU A 522 16.45 -10.60 21.86
CA GLU A 522 15.57 -10.03 20.84
C GLU A 522 15.01 -8.65 21.24
N ALA A 523 14.67 -8.45 22.50
CA ALA A 523 14.22 -7.15 23.01
C ALA A 523 15.32 -6.09 22.92
N ALA A 524 16.54 -6.42 23.31
CA ALA A 524 17.68 -5.54 23.22
C ALA A 524 18.03 -5.19 21.75
N ASN A 525 17.91 -6.17 20.84
CA ASN A 525 18.02 -5.95 19.41
C ASN A 525 16.98 -4.96 18.91
N LYS A 526 15.71 -5.13 19.28
CA LYS A 526 14.62 -4.21 18.89
C LYS A 526 14.85 -2.79 19.38
N PHE A 527 15.33 -2.63 20.61
CA PHE A 527 15.73 -1.33 21.14
C PHE A 527 16.83 -0.67 20.31
N ASN A 528 17.90 -1.44 20.00
CA ASN A 528 19.00 -0.91 19.21
C ASN A 528 18.57 -0.54 17.78
N ALA A 529 17.80 -1.38 17.13
CA ALA A 529 17.28 -1.08 15.80
C ALA A 529 16.37 0.16 15.80
N SER A 530 15.50 0.30 16.82
CA SER A 530 14.61 1.44 16.96
C SER A 530 15.36 2.76 17.10
N ILE A 531 16.41 2.82 17.95
CA ILE A 531 17.20 4.07 18.07
C ILE A 531 17.94 4.41 16.77
N GLN A 532 18.44 3.42 16.03
CA GLN A 532 19.09 3.66 14.75
C GLN A 532 18.09 4.21 13.71
N ASN A 533 16.87 3.70 13.71
CA ASN A 533 15.79 4.22 12.87
C ASN A 533 15.44 5.68 13.22
N GLU A 534 15.34 6.03 14.51
CA GLU A 534 15.06 7.41 14.93
C GLU A 534 16.22 8.37 14.60
N ILE A 535 17.47 7.92 14.70
CA ILE A 535 18.64 8.69 14.25
C ILE A 535 18.61 8.90 12.73
N SER A 536 18.26 7.88 11.96
CA SER A 536 18.08 7.98 10.51
C SER A 536 16.96 8.96 10.17
N THR A 537 15.83 8.87 10.86
CA THR A 537 14.70 9.78 10.74
C THR A 537 15.12 11.24 10.95
N ALA A 538 15.84 11.55 12.00
CA ALA A 538 16.37 12.91 12.26
C ALA A 538 17.35 13.36 11.17
N THR A 539 18.22 12.46 10.70
CA THR A 539 19.20 12.76 9.64
C THR A 539 18.51 13.11 8.31
N SER A 540 17.39 12.47 7.99
CA SER A 540 16.69 12.63 6.71
C SER A 540 16.16 14.04 6.46
N VAL A 541 16.02 14.89 7.49
CA VAL A 541 15.66 16.31 7.36
C VAL A 541 16.64 17.04 6.46
N LEU A 542 17.91 16.63 6.46
CA LEU A 542 18.98 17.23 5.64
C LEU A 542 18.77 17.01 4.13
N ASN A 543 17.94 16.06 3.72
CA ASN A 543 17.60 15.88 2.31
C ASN A 543 16.75 17.03 1.76
N PHE A 544 15.95 17.66 2.61
CA PHE A 544 15.03 18.75 2.24
C PHE A 544 15.64 20.13 2.41
N THR A 545 16.50 20.33 3.41
CA THR A 545 17.13 21.62 3.66
C THR A 545 18.55 21.45 4.21
N GLU A 546 19.51 22.05 3.50
CA GLU A 546 20.90 22.01 3.86
C GLU A 546 21.33 23.36 4.44
N SER A 547 21.75 23.37 5.71
CA SER A 547 22.43 24.49 6.33
C SER A 547 23.25 23.99 7.52
N ASP A 548 24.32 24.70 7.88
CA ASP A 548 25.13 24.34 9.03
C ASP A 548 24.33 24.35 10.34
N LYS A 549 23.34 25.25 10.44
CA LYS A 549 22.44 25.29 11.60
C LYS A 549 21.58 24.04 11.71
N VAL A 550 20.97 23.58 10.61
CA VAL A 550 20.15 22.37 10.60
C VAL A 550 21.02 21.14 10.84
N ARG A 551 22.22 21.08 10.28
CA ARG A 551 23.18 20.00 10.51
C ARG A 551 23.56 19.89 11.99
N LEU A 552 23.87 21.01 12.63
CA LEU A 552 24.20 21.07 14.05
C LEU A 552 22.99 20.68 14.93
N ALA A 553 21.79 21.14 14.56
CA ALA A 553 20.55 20.77 15.23
C ALA A 553 20.27 19.25 15.11
N ALA A 554 20.44 18.67 13.91
CA ALA A 554 20.29 17.23 13.69
C ALA A 554 21.26 16.42 14.56
N GLN A 555 22.53 16.82 14.64
CA GLN A 555 23.53 16.20 15.52
C GLN A 555 23.12 16.30 17.00
N THR A 556 22.59 17.44 17.43
CA THR A 556 22.09 17.64 18.78
C THR A 556 20.91 16.72 19.10
N VAL A 557 19.97 16.58 18.16
CA VAL A 557 18.85 15.65 18.30
C VAL A 557 19.33 14.21 18.41
N GLN A 558 20.27 13.79 17.56
CA GLN A 558 20.85 12.43 17.61
C GLN A 558 21.51 12.15 18.97
N LEU A 559 22.30 13.08 19.51
CA LEU A 559 22.89 12.95 20.84
C LEU A 559 21.85 12.87 21.95
N SER A 560 20.81 13.70 21.88
CA SER A 560 19.69 13.69 22.82
C SER A 560 18.94 12.36 22.80
N LEU A 561 18.66 11.83 21.60
CA LEU A 561 18.01 10.53 21.43
C LEU A 561 18.88 9.39 21.95
N GLY A 562 20.20 9.41 21.69
CA GLY A 562 21.14 8.44 22.23
C GLY A 562 21.18 8.44 23.77
N THR A 563 21.19 9.62 24.40
CA THR A 563 21.12 9.75 25.87
C THR A 563 19.79 9.22 26.41
N ARG A 564 18.67 9.55 25.75
CA ARG A 564 17.34 9.05 26.13
C ARG A 564 17.23 7.55 25.99
N PHE A 565 17.77 7.00 24.91
CA PHE A 565 17.84 5.56 24.67
C PHE A 565 18.59 4.87 25.82
N GLN A 566 19.81 5.34 26.16
CA GLN A 566 20.61 4.74 27.23
C GLN A 566 19.86 4.71 28.56
N PHE A 567 19.24 5.83 28.94
CA PHE A 567 18.45 5.90 30.17
C PHE A 567 17.27 4.90 30.16
N LEU A 568 16.55 4.75 29.09
CA LEU A 568 15.43 3.81 28.98
C LEU A 568 15.92 2.36 28.96
N PHE A 569 17.00 2.08 28.24
CA PHE A 569 17.62 0.77 28.14
C PHE A 569 18.16 0.29 29.48
N ASP A 570 18.87 1.16 30.21
CA ASP A 570 19.38 0.85 31.58
C ASP A 570 18.22 0.54 32.53
N GLY A 571 17.11 1.28 32.44
CA GLY A 571 15.94 1.04 33.27
C GLY A 571 15.26 -0.31 32.98
N VAL A 572 15.19 -0.74 31.71
CA VAL A 572 14.69 -2.08 31.36
C VAL A 572 15.69 -3.16 31.78
N THR A 573 16.98 -2.93 31.58
CA THR A 573 18.05 -3.85 31.97
C THR A 573 18.04 -4.12 33.49
N ALA A 574 17.90 -3.08 34.32
CA ALA A 574 17.81 -3.22 35.77
C ALA A 574 16.63 -4.11 36.19
N GLN A 575 15.46 -3.94 35.53
CA GLN A 575 14.30 -4.78 35.82
C GLN A 575 14.52 -6.24 35.41
N VAL A 576 15.21 -6.50 34.29
CA VAL A 576 15.57 -7.85 33.85
C VAL A 576 16.50 -8.50 34.88
N GLN A 577 17.41 -7.73 35.50
CA GLN A 577 18.29 -8.20 36.58
C GLN A 577 17.49 -8.53 37.85
N GLU A 578 16.47 -7.74 38.22
CA GLU A 578 15.61 -8.00 39.38
C GLU A 578 14.86 -9.33 39.29
N ILE A 579 14.47 -9.77 38.09
CA ILE A 579 13.86 -11.08 37.88
C ILE A 579 14.88 -12.24 37.79
N GLY A 580 16.15 -11.95 38.03
CA GLY A 580 17.23 -12.94 38.24
C GLY A 580 18.03 -13.31 36.99
N TYR A 581 17.92 -12.54 35.90
CA TYR A 581 18.77 -12.70 34.72
C TYR A 581 19.89 -11.65 34.70
N ASN A 582 21.15 -12.10 34.56
CA ASN A 582 22.31 -11.19 34.52
C ASN A 582 22.38 -10.49 33.13
N ALA A 583 21.54 -9.49 32.93
CA ALA A 583 21.55 -8.66 31.72
C ALA A 583 22.75 -7.69 31.79
N SER A 584 23.68 -7.81 30.85
CA SER A 584 24.77 -6.85 30.66
C SER A 584 24.91 -6.51 29.19
N GLY A 585 24.58 -5.24 28.82
CA GLY A 585 24.66 -4.77 27.44
C GLY A 585 23.65 -5.45 26.52
N ILE A 586 23.92 -5.41 25.20
CA ILE A 586 23.12 -6.07 24.15
C ILE A 586 23.77 -7.44 23.92
N PRO A 587 23.12 -8.56 24.32
CA PRO A 587 23.67 -9.88 24.10
C PRO A 587 23.63 -10.25 22.61
N PRO A 588 24.56 -11.10 22.15
CA PRO A 588 24.46 -11.65 20.79
C PRO A 588 23.24 -12.57 20.72
N ILE A 589 22.52 -12.46 19.60
CA ILE A 589 21.36 -13.33 19.33
C ILE A 589 21.84 -14.71 18.88
N GLU A 590 23.00 -14.78 18.22
CA GLU A 590 23.60 -15.99 17.66
C GLU A 590 25.02 -16.20 18.18
N GLU A 591 25.36 -17.46 18.51
CA GLU A 591 26.72 -17.81 18.84
C GLU A 591 27.67 -17.79 17.63
N ASN A 592 27.14 -18.16 16.44
CA ASN A 592 27.89 -18.22 15.21
C ASN A 592 27.15 -17.41 14.12
N PRO A 593 27.35 -16.09 14.06
CA PRO A 593 26.67 -15.24 13.10
C PRO A 593 27.12 -15.50 11.66
N ASP A 594 26.18 -15.47 10.72
CA ASP A 594 26.46 -15.54 9.27
C ASP A 594 27.00 -14.17 8.81
N THR A 595 28.30 -14.11 8.59
CA THR A 595 29.04 -12.88 8.25
C THR A 595 29.11 -12.61 6.75
N ARG A 596 28.50 -13.45 5.88
CA ARG A 596 28.43 -13.19 4.45
C ARG A 596 27.65 -11.92 4.18
N ILE A 597 28.09 -11.15 3.20
CA ILE A 597 27.47 -9.88 2.81
C ILE A 597 26.80 -10.05 1.45
N PRO A 598 25.46 -9.99 1.35
CA PRO A 598 24.75 -10.02 0.09
C PRO A 598 24.77 -8.65 -0.60
N VAL A 599 24.71 -8.65 -1.94
CA VAL A 599 24.67 -7.45 -2.78
C VAL A 599 23.58 -7.62 -3.83
N ARG A 600 22.64 -6.69 -3.91
CA ARG A 600 21.56 -6.70 -4.92
C ARG A 600 22.10 -6.45 -6.32
N LEU A 601 21.50 -7.12 -7.29
CA LEU A 601 21.77 -6.95 -8.72
C LEU A 601 20.65 -6.22 -9.47
N THR A 602 19.46 -6.10 -8.85
CA THR A 602 18.28 -5.45 -9.41
C THR A 602 17.78 -4.33 -8.47
N ARG A 603 17.08 -3.35 -9.01
CA ARG A 603 16.36 -2.30 -8.27
C ARG A 603 14.91 -2.23 -8.75
N GLY A 604 14.00 -2.19 -7.82
CA GLY A 604 12.56 -2.39 -7.94
C GLY A 604 12.17 -3.62 -7.14
N PRO A 605 10.97 -3.68 -6.54
CA PRO A 605 10.53 -4.86 -5.81
C PRO A 605 10.67 -6.12 -6.66
N LEU A 606 11.08 -7.21 -6.05
CA LEU A 606 11.13 -8.48 -6.78
C LEU A 606 9.71 -8.98 -7.05
N ASP A 607 9.48 -9.57 -8.21
CA ASP A 607 8.25 -10.29 -8.51
C ASP A 607 7.98 -11.30 -7.38
N PHE A 608 6.75 -11.36 -6.90
CA PHE A 608 6.33 -12.21 -5.77
C PHE A 608 6.64 -13.71 -5.98
N ARG A 609 6.88 -14.13 -7.24
CA ARG A 609 7.26 -15.50 -7.60
C ARG A 609 8.75 -15.79 -7.51
N ILE A 610 9.56 -14.81 -7.19
CA ILE A 610 11.00 -15.01 -6.97
C ILE A 610 11.23 -15.25 -5.46
N PRO A 611 12.10 -16.22 -5.07
CA PRO A 611 12.95 -17.07 -5.93
C PRO A 611 12.29 -18.35 -6.49
N GLU A 612 11.10 -18.74 -6.05
CA GLU A 612 10.43 -20.01 -6.29
C GLU A 612 10.44 -20.42 -7.79
N SER A 613 10.14 -19.46 -8.67
CA SER A 613 10.08 -19.71 -10.12
C SER A 613 11.42 -19.94 -10.78
N LYS A 614 12.54 -19.70 -10.08
CA LYS A 614 13.91 -19.84 -10.60
C LYS A 614 14.66 -21.01 -10.03
N LEU A 615 14.10 -21.70 -9.04
CA LEU A 615 14.71 -22.83 -8.36
C LEU A 615 14.28 -24.17 -8.97
N ALA A 616 15.06 -25.23 -8.70
CA ALA A 616 14.63 -26.58 -9.00
C ALA A 616 13.38 -26.95 -8.19
N PRO A 617 12.46 -27.81 -8.70
CA PRO A 617 11.21 -28.11 -8.02
C PRO A 617 11.38 -28.62 -6.56
N ALA A 618 12.43 -29.36 -6.28
CA ALA A 618 12.71 -29.86 -4.92
C ALA A 618 13.05 -28.74 -3.94
N ASP A 619 13.76 -27.69 -4.38
CA ASP A 619 14.10 -26.53 -3.56
C ASP A 619 12.90 -25.57 -3.46
N ALA A 620 12.17 -25.38 -4.55
CA ALA A 620 10.97 -24.56 -4.60
C ALA A 620 9.85 -25.09 -3.68
N ALA A 621 9.78 -26.39 -3.41
CA ALA A 621 8.80 -27.01 -2.51
C ALA A 621 8.85 -26.44 -1.08
N TRP A 622 9.97 -25.88 -0.66
CA TRP A 622 10.07 -25.21 0.66
C TRP A 622 9.10 -24.05 0.81
N TYR A 623 8.87 -23.28 -0.25
CA TYR A 623 8.04 -22.08 -0.22
C TYR A 623 6.55 -22.36 -0.01
N THR A 624 6.12 -23.61 -0.22
CA THR A 624 4.77 -24.09 0.06
C THR A 624 4.69 -24.96 1.33
N SER A 625 5.82 -25.17 2.01
CA SER A 625 5.89 -25.98 3.25
C SER A 625 5.60 -25.11 4.49
N PRO A 626 5.17 -25.74 5.61
CA PRO A 626 5.01 -25.05 6.90
C PRO A 626 6.31 -24.42 7.45
N ASP A 627 7.48 -24.84 6.96
CA ASP A 627 8.78 -24.32 7.38
C ASP A 627 9.10 -22.94 6.78
N PHE A 628 8.37 -22.54 5.75
CA PHE A 628 8.50 -21.20 5.16
C PHE A 628 7.58 -20.22 5.88
N THR A 629 8.16 -19.33 6.67
CA THR A 629 7.43 -18.43 7.57
C THR A 629 7.47 -16.95 7.18
N LEU A 630 8.18 -16.59 6.10
CA LEU A 630 8.30 -15.20 5.66
C LEU A 630 7.07 -14.77 4.85
N ASN A 631 6.33 -13.78 5.35
CA ASN A 631 5.25 -13.13 4.59
C ASN A 631 5.79 -12.16 3.53
N GLY A 632 4.89 -11.53 2.76
CA GLY A 632 5.23 -10.60 1.68
C GLY A 632 6.05 -9.40 2.16
N ASP A 633 5.64 -8.76 3.24
CA ASP A 633 6.29 -7.58 3.81
C ASP A 633 7.70 -7.90 4.33
N GLN A 634 7.83 -9.04 5.00
CA GLN A 634 9.12 -9.51 5.49
C GLN A 634 10.10 -9.82 4.35
N ARG A 635 9.62 -10.42 3.25
CA ARG A 635 10.45 -10.66 2.05
C ARG A 635 10.88 -9.37 1.38
N PHE A 636 9.97 -8.41 1.27
CA PHE A 636 10.25 -7.09 0.71
C PHE A 636 11.30 -6.34 1.52
N GLU A 637 11.12 -6.24 2.84
CA GLU A 637 12.05 -5.56 3.73
C GLU A 637 13.40 -6.26 3.83
N LEU A 638 13.42 -7.59 3.86
CA LEU A 638 14.67 -8.33 3.79
C LEU A 638 15.52 -7.88 2.58
N VAL A 639 14.90 -7.76 1.42
CA VAL A 639 15.59 -7.32 0.19
C VAL A 639 16.01 -5.86 0.28
N ASN A 640 15.24 -4.99 0.94
CA ASN A 640 15.59 -3.58 1.17
C ASN A 640 16.76 -3.40 2.14
N PHE A 641 16.94 -4.32 3.10
CA PHE A 641 18.11 -4.34 3.98
C PHE A 641 19.39 -4.83 3.29
N ILE A 642 19.31 -5.43 2.08
CA ILE A 642 20.49 -5.82 1.30
C ILE A 642 21.12 -4.55 0.68
N ASP A 643 22.02 -3.93 1.39
CA ASP A 643 22.72 -2.69 1.01
C ASP A 643 24.19 -2.90 0.57
N GLY A 644 24.67 -4.15 0.59
CA GLY A 644 26.06 -4.49 0.29
C GLY A 644 27.05 -4.19 1.43
N LYS A 645 26.54 -3.90 2.62
CA LYS A 645 27.31 -3.61 3.85
C LYS A 645 26.91 -4.54 4.98
N ARG A 646 25.60 -4.75 5.19
CA ARG A 646 25.05 -5.63 6.22
C ARG A 646 25.36 -7.09 5.93
N THR A 647 25.76 -7.81 6.97
CA THR A 647 25.85 -9.27 6.94
C THR A 647 24.47 -9.92 6.95
N VAL A 648 24.38 -11.20 6.67
CA VAL A 648 23.12 -11.97 6.78
C VAL A 648 22.54 -11.88 8.20
N SER A 649 23.38 -11.98 9.22
CA SER A 649 22.95 -11.83 10.63
C SER A 649 22.49 -10.41 10.95
N ASP A 650 23.12 -9.36 10.40
CA ASP A 650 22.62 -7.98 10.55
C ASP A 650 21.24 -7.79 9.91
N ILE A 651 21.01 -8.38 8.72
CA ILE A 651 19.72 -8.34 8.04
C ILE A 651 18.66 -9.09 8.85
N ARG A 652 18.99 -10.28 9.37
CA ARG A 652 18.11 -11.04 10.25
C ARG A 652 17.70 -10.20 11.47
N ASN A 653 18.67 -9.57 12.11
CA ASN A 653 18.43 -8.76 13.30
C ASN A 653 17.57 -7.54 13.02
N ALA A 654 17.82 -6.84 11.92
CA ALA A 654 17.00 -5.70 11.48
C ALA A 654 15.54 -6.11 11.20
N LEU A 655 15.35 -7.19 10.44
CA LEU A 655 14.03 -7.69 10.08
C LEU A 655 13.25 -8.18 11.32
N SER A 656 13.93 -8.89 12.24
CA SER A 656 13.32 -9.36 13.49
C SER A 656 12.94 -8.22 14.44
N ALA A 657 13.66 -7.11 14.39
CA ALA A 657 13.34 -5.93 15.19
C ALA A 657 12.09 -5.20 14.67
N GLU A 658 11.90 -5.17 13.36
CA GLU A 658 10.76 -4.53 12.72
C GLU A 658 9.47 -5.34 12.90
N PHE A 659 9.52 -6.64 12.62
CA PHE A 659 8.33 -7.51 12.66
C PHE A 659 8.28 -8.37 13.93
N SER A 660 8.88 -9.54 13.87
CA SER A 660 8.94 -10.50 14.96
C SER A 660 10.20 -11.35 14.83
N PRO A 661 10.68 -12.00 15.89
CA PRO A 661 11.86 -12.86 15.82
C PRO A 661 11.77 -13.91 14.71
N ILE A 662 12.76 -13.93 13.82
CA ILE A 662 12.84 -14.84 12.68
C ILE A 662 14.06 -15.74 12.85
N PRO A 663 13.94 -17.07 12.61
CA PRO A 663 15.08 -17.98 12.69
C PRO A 663 16.15 -17.65 11.64
N SER A 664 17.43 -17.62 12.05
CA SER A 664 18.57 -17.33 11.18
C SER A 664 18.70 -18.27 9.98
N PRO A 665 18.43 -19.60 10.12
CA PRO A 665 18.46 -20.50 8.98
C PRO A 665 17.47 -20.12 7.87
N THR A 666 16.30 -19.57 8.21
CA THR A 666 15.28 -19.09 7.26
C THR A 666 15.83 -17.95 6.41
N ILE A 667 16.47 -16.95 7.05
CA ILE A 667 17.06 -15.80 6.37
C ILE A 667 18.26 -16.22 5.49
N SER A 668 19.17 -17.03 6.06
CA SER A 668 20.33 -17.52 5.31
C SER A 668 19.92 -18.31 4.07
N ARG A 669 18.90 -19.18 4.18
CA ARG A 669 18.36 -19.94 3.06
C ARG A 669 17.72 -19.04 2.02
N TYR A 670 16.83 -18.12 2.45
CA TYR A 670 16.15 -17.22 1.52
C TYR A 670 17.15 -16.36 0.72
N ILE A 671 18.17 -15.78 1.38
CA ILE A 671 19.21 -15.01 0.69
C ILE A 671 20.04 -15.92 -0.26
N GLN A 672 20.35 -17.17 0.14
CA GLN A 672 21.04 -18.11 -0.74
C GLN A 672 20.19 -18.44 -1.98
N ASP A 673 18.87 -18.57 -1.82
CA ASP A 673 17.95 -18.82 -2.92
C ASP A 673 17.87 -17.62 -3.87
N LEU A 674 17.90 -16.38 -3.35
CA LEU A 674 18.03 -15.16 -4.16
C LEU A 674 19.34 -15.11 -4.94
N VAL A 675 20.43 -15.61 -4.37
CA VAL A 675 21.71 -15.74 -5.07
C VAL A 675 21.61 -16.78 -6.21
N THR A 676 20.97 -17.92 -5.94
CA THR A 676 20.73 -18.97 -6.95
C THR A 676 19.82 -18.45 -8.07
N ALA A 677 18.81 -17.64 -7.73
CA ALA A 677 17.93 -16.99 -8.69
C ALA A 677 18.62 -15.88 -9.52
N GLY A 678 19.84 -15.47 -9.14
CA GLY A 678 20.64 -14.48 -9.87
C GLY A 678 20.24 -13.02 -9.64
N VAL A 679 19.44 -12.72 -8.63
CA VAL A 679 19.02 -11.34 -8.28
C VAL A 679 19.85 -10.72 -7.16
N VAL A 680 20.63 -11.56 -6.47
CA VAL A 680 21.60 -11.18 -5.42
C VAL A 680 22.92 -11.90 -5.72
N LYS A 681 24.04 -11.35 -5.26
CA LYS A 681 25.35 -12.01 -5.26
C LYS A 681 26.03 -11.82 -3.90
N TRP A 682 26.98 -12.72 -3.59
CA TRP A 682 27.85 -12.50 -2.43
C TRP A 682 28.93 -11.45 -2.75
N LYS A 683 29.20 -10.59 -1.79
CA LYS A 683 30.35 -9.68 -1.84
C LYS A 683 31.64 -10.53 -1.78
N LYS A 684 32.58 -10.21 -2.65
CA LYS A 684 33.91 -10.87 -2.67
C LYS A 684 34.77 -10.41 -1.50
#